data_e7fe7779d51217a0e5f0270070817e2b
#
_entry.id   e7fe7779d51217a0e5f0270070817e2b
#
_cell.length_a   1.000
_cell.length_b   1.000
_cell.length_c   1.000
_cell.angle_alpha   90.00
_cell.angle_beta   90.00
_cell.angle_gamma   90.00
#
_symmetry.space_group_name_H-M   'P 1'
#
loop_
_entity.id
_entity.type
_entity.pdbx_description
1 polymer ?
#
loop_
_entity_poly.entity_id
_entity_poly.type
_entity_poly.pdbx_seq_one_letter_code
_entity_poly.pdbx_strand_id
1 'polypeptide(L)'
;MGYLPALLVAGTIHHHLIRKNLRENVDLLIETGEAREVHHFASLFGYGISAINPYLALDTLKNESFKTKKEILDSEKNYCKAVISGVLKTMSKMGISTLQGYMGAQQFEAVGLGGKIIEDSFTWTSSRIGGIEINEIATDYLLFHQNAFPSSNIPSNLNLDIGGLYNWRGTGERHMWSPETISLLQQAATENNSQKYDEFEKLANKDYYGDISIRNLLELDYKNSKPVPIDEVESEKEILKRFATGAISLGSISREAHETLAIAMNRIGARSNTGEGGEDETRFVPDANGDSRSSAIKQVASGRFGVTTNYLVNSKDIQIKMAQGAKPGEGGEIPGHKISDYIASIRKTTPGVELISPPPHHDIYSIEDLAQLIHDLKNVNSKARIHVKLVSEVGVGIIAAGVSKGKADVVLISGFSGGTGASPLSSIRHAGLPWELGVAETQQVLVEQGLRSRIVVQTDGQIKTGKDIAIATLLGAEEWGIATASLITMGCIMLRKCHLNTCSVGVATQDPELRKLFNGTPEAVVNYFRFLVESLRLEMAKLGFRNINQMVGRVDKLKQRKDIDHWKGKKLDLSKMLYAPKGIPNYENYCNISQDHELENALDNKILKELDVNSLKDKKSKLNFEINNVNRTVGAIISGNITKIYGENGIPQDLSLIPISEPTRPERIWVG
;
A
#
# COMPACT_ATOMS: atom_id res chain seq x y z
N MET A 1 9.74 37.25 -21.65
CA MET A 1 8.56 36.42 -21.91
C MET A 1 8.56 35.27 -20.94
N GLY A 2 7.48 35.07 -20.19
CA GLY A 2 7.31 33.85 -19.40
C GLY A 2 7.06 32.66 -20.36
N TYR A 3 7.59 31.48 -20.05
CA TYR A 3 7.27 30.27 -20.79
C TYR A 3 5.97 29.65 -20.28
N LEU A 4 5.32 28.84 -21.13
CA LEU A 4 4.12 28.13 -20.76
C LEU A 4 4.47 26.73 -20.22
N PRO A 5 3.72 26.18 -19.24
CA PRO A 5 3.94 24.82 -18.75
C PRO A 5 3.86 23.79 -19.89
N ALA A 6 4.92 23.01 -20.08
CA ALA A 6 5.02 22.07 -21.20
C ALA A 6 3.86 21.08 -21.27
N LEU A 7 3.47 20.51 -20.13
CA LEU A 7 2.38 19.52 -20.06
C LEU A 7 1.02 20.16 -20.34
N LEU A 8 0.77 21.38 -19.85
CA LEU A 8 -0.47 22.13 -20.13
C LEU A 8 -0.61 22.43 -21.61
N VAL A 9 0.49 22.88 -22.25
CA VAL A 9 0.53 23.16 -23.71
C VAL A 9 0.28 21.87 -24.50
N ALA A 10 0.96 20.79 -24.15
CA ALA A 10 0.81 19.49 -24.79
C ALA A 10 -0.65 19.01 -24.75
N GLY A 11 -1.25 18.96 -23.54
CA GLY A 11 -2.64 18.56 -23.36
C GLY A 11 -3.62 19.47 -24.09
N THR A 12 -3.43 20.80 -23.98
CA THR A 12 -4.33 21.77 -24.67
C THR A 12 -4.30 21.58 -26.18
N ILE A 13 -3.11 21.47 -26.80
CA ILE A 13 -2.99 21.32 -28.25
C ILE A 13 -3.53 19.96 -28.67
N HIS A 14 -3.18 18.89 -27.96
CA HIS A 14 -3.67 17.55 -28.25
C HIS A 14 -5.20 17.50 -28.29
N HIS A 15 -5.87 17.98 -27.24
CA HIS A 15 -7.35 17.99 -27.18
C HIS A 15 -8.00 19.00 -28.12
N HIS A 16 -7.34 20.14 -28.39
CA HIS A 16 -7.81 21.06 -29.40
C HIS A 16 -7.85 20.41 -30.80
N LEU A 17 -6.79 19.72 -31.18
CA LEU A 17 -6.69 19.03 -32.46
C LEU A 17 -7.71 17.88 -32.56
N ILE A 18 -7.98 17.16 -31.46
CA ILE A 18 -9.05 16.15 -31.41
C ILE A 18 -10.40 16.80 -31.69
N ARG A 19 -10.74 17.90 -30.98
CA ARG A 19 -12.02 18.62 -31.17
C ARG A 19 -12.19 19.19 -32.57
N LYS A 20 -11.08 19.40 -33.29
CA LYS A 20 -11.09 19.87 -34.70
C LYS A 20 -10.99 18.74 -35.73
N ASN A 21 -10.92 17.49 -35.31
CA ASN A 21 -10.68 16.31 -36.16
C ASN A 21 -9.39 16.43 -36.98
N LEU A 22 -8.35 17.03 -36.42
CA LEU A 22 -7.04 17.25 -37.06
C LEU A 22 -5.92 16.43 -36.44
N ARG A 23 -6.16 15.78 -35.28
CA ARG A 23 -5.09 15.10 -34.51
C ARG A 23 -4.41 13.97 -35.29
N GLU A 24 -5.14 13.25 -36.11
CA GLU A 24 -4.62 12.13 -36.90
C GLU A 24 -3.70 12.58 -38.05
N ASN A 25 -3.77 13.85 -38.43
CA ASN A 25 -3.03 14.39 -39.57
C ASN A 25 -1.66 14.96 -39.20
N VAL A 26 -1.33 15.04 -37.91
CA VAL A 26 -0.11 15.71 -37.42
C VAL A 26 0.50 14.98 -36.25
N ASP A 27 1.83 14.96 -36.20
CA ASP A 27 2.56 14.61 -35.01
C ASP A 27 2.88 15.83 -34.16
N LEU A 28 2.96 15.63 -32.86
CA LEU A 28 3.31 16.67 -31.90
C LEU A 28 4.73 16.45 -31.37
N LEU A 29 5.59 17.42 -31.65
CA LEU A 29 6.93 17.46 -31.08
C LEU A 29 7.01 18.61 -30.07
N ILE A 30 7.71 18.41 -28.98
CA ILE A 30 7.95 19.45 -28.00
C ILE A 30 9.44 19.64 -27.72
N GLU A 31 9.85 20.91 -27.69
CA GLU A 31 11.17 21.33 -27.25
C GLU A 31 10.99 22.08 -25.92
N THR A 32 11.58 21.58 -24.85
CA THR A 32 11.34 22.13 -23.52
C THR A 32 12.51 21.93 -22.57
N GLY A 33 12.73 22.91 -21.68
CA GLY A 33 13.65 22.81 -20.55
C GLY A 33 13.04 22.11 -19.33
N GLU A 34 11.73 21.81 -19.31
CA GLU A 34 11.08 21.21 -18.16
C GLU A 34 11.25 19.69 -18.10
N ALA A 35 11.44 19.01 -19.24
CA ALA A 35 11.63 17.57 -19.31
C ALA A 35 13.04 17.18 -18.84
N ARG A 36 13.16 16.64 -17.64
CA ARG A 36 14.43 16.30 -16.99
C ARG A 36 14.51 14.88 -16.47
N GLU A 37 13.42 14.37 -15.93
CA GLU A 37 13.32 13.03 -15.32
C GLU A 37 12.18 12.21 -15.94
N VAL A 38 12.21 10.90 -15.73
CA VAL A 38 11.32 9.91 -16.35
C VAL A 38 9.85 10.31 -16.37
N HIS A 39 9.32 10.82 -15.24
CA HIS A 39 7.90 11.14 -15.15
C HIS A 39 7.49 12.30 -16.07
N HIS A 40 8.37 13.28 -16.29
CA HIS A 40 8.10 14.35 -17.25
C HIS A 40 7.90 13.81 -18.66
N PHE A 41 8.77 12.87 -19.10
CA PHE A 41 8.63 12.22 -20.40
C PHE A 41 7.39 11.35 -20.47
N ALA A 42 7.16 10.54 -19.44
CA ALA A 42 5.99 9.67 -19.37
C ALA A 42 4.68 10.48 -19.46
N SER A 43 4.58 11.61 -18.75
CA SER A 43 3.42 12.49 -18.80
C SER A 43 3.22 13.11 -20.16
N LEU A 44 4.28 13.65 -20.78
CA LEU A 44 4.21 14.27 -22.10
C LEU A 44 3.78 13.27 -23.19
N PHE A 45 4.35 12.06 -23.20
CA PHE A 45 3.91 10.99 -24.12
C PHE A 45 2.44 10.60 -23.83
N GLY A 46 2.07 10.46 -22.55
CA GLY A 46 0.71 10.10 -22.15
C GLY A 46 -0.34 11.14 -22.56
N TYR A 47 0.06 12.37 -22.83
CA TYR A 47 -0.79 13.42 -23.40
C TYR A 47 -0.50 13.72 -24.87
N GLY A 48 -0.01 12.74 -25.61
CA GLY A 48 -0.01 12.72 -27.06
C GLY A 48 1.19 13.35 -27.76
N ILE A 49 2.28 13.63 -27.03
CA ILE A 49 3.54 14.06 -27.65
C ILE A 49 4.24 12.86 -28.28
N SER A 50 4.69 13.00 -29.55
CA SER A 50 5.37 11.95 -30.31
C SER A 50 6.89 11.99 -30.13
N ALA A 51 7.48 13.19 -29.95
CA ALA A 51 8.91 13.35 -29.72
C ALA A 51 9.23 14.54 -28.79
N ILE A 52 10.27 14.39 -27.98
CA ILE A 52 10.64 15.37 -26.95
C ILE A 52 12.13 15.71 -27.12
N ASN A 53 12.42 17.02 -27.28
CA ASN A 53 13.79 17.54 -27.17
C ASN A 53 13.97 18.20 -25.79
N PRO A 54 14.64 17.53 -24.83
CA PRO A 54 14.91 18.09 -23.50
C PRO A 54 16.18 18.96 -23.54
N TYR A 55 16.17 20.06 -24.30
CA TYR A 55 17.36 20.83 -24.61
C TYR A 55 18.18 21.24 -23.38
N LEU A 56 17.52 21.68 -22.30
CA LEU A 56 18.20 22.14 -21.08
C LEU A 56 18.94 21.00 -20.37
N ALA A 57 18.35 19.81 -20.31
CA ALA A 57 19.00 18.64 -19.74
C ALA A 57 20.26 18.25 -20.56
N LEU A 58 20.14 18.24 -21.90
CA LEU A 58 21.24 17.94 -22.79
C LEU A 58 22.34 19.00 -22.73
N ASP A 59 21.97 20.28 -22.69
CA ASP A 59 22.94 21.37 -22.59
C ASP A 59 23.65 21.39 -21.22
N THR A 60 22.98 21.01 -20.17
CA THR A 60 23.59 20.83 -18.84
C THR A 60 24.70 19.77 -18.88
N LEU A 61 24.47 18.66 -19.56
CA LEU A 61 25.49 17.60 -19.73
C LEU A 61 26.69 18.04 -20.56
N LYS A 62 26.47 18.95 -21.53
CA LYS A 62 27.57 19.53 -22.39
C LYS A 62 28.44 20.53 -21.65
N ASN A 63 27.83 21.29 -20.74
CA ASN A 63 28.50 22.43 -20.09
C ASN A 63 29.28 22.05 -18.81
N GLU A 64 29.38 20.75 -18.46
CA GLU A 64 30.27 20.32 -17.38
C GLU A 64 31.75 20.52 -17.73
N SER A 65 32.38 21.43 -17.02
CA SER A 65 33.72 22.02 -17.33
C SER A 65 34.90 21.05 -17.34
N PHE A 66 34.71 19.77 -17.04
CA PHE A 66 35.78 18.78 -16.87
C PHE A 66 35.65 17.56 -17.76
N LYS A 67 34.72 17.55 -18.72
CA LYS A 67 34.50 16.39 -19.59
C LYS A 67 35.13 16.57 -20.97
N THR A 68 35.72 15.49 -21.44
CA THR A 68 36.15 15.37 -22.85
C THR A 68 34.94 15.24 -23.77
N LYS A 69 35.10 15.54 -25.06
CA LYS A 69 34.02 15.40 -26.06
C LYS A 69 33.42 13.97 -26.09
N LYS A 70 34.22 12.95 -25.81
CA LYS A 70 33.76 11.56 -25.72
C LYS A 70 32.90 11.34 -24.48
N GLU A 71 33.31 11.83 -23.33
CA GLU A 71 32.57 11.72 -22.08
C GLU A 71 31.21 12.44 -22.12
N ILE A 72 31.15 13.57 -22.83
CA ILE A 72 29.87 14.29 -23.07
C ILE A 72 28.94 13.42 -23.90
N LEU A 73 29.39 12.84 -25.01
CA LEU A 73 28.57 11.96 -25.85
C LEU A 73 28.10 10.70 -25.09
N ASP A 74 28.98 10.13 -24.28
CA ASP A 74 28.62 8.96 -23.45
C ASP A 74 27.61 9.34 -22.34
N SER A 75 27.73 10.54 -21.76
CA SER A 75 26.73 11.06 -20.78
C SER A 75 25.38 11.28 -21.43
N GLU A 76 25.29 11.87 -22.60
CA GLU A 76 24.04 12.04 -23.36
C GLU A 76 23.40 10.70 -23.70
N LYS A 77 24.18 9.72 -24.18
CA LYS A 77 23.67 8.36 -24.45
C LYS A 77 23.17 7.68 -23.20
N ASN A 78 23.86 7.79 -22.06
CA ASN A 78 23.48 7.22 -20.82
C ASN A 78 22.19 7.86 -20.28
N TYR A 79 22.05 9.19 -20.39
CA TYR A 79 20.84 9.90 -20.05
C TYR A 79 19.65 9.43 -20.89
N CYS A 80 19.79 9.39 -22.22
CA CYS A 80 18.72 8.90 -23.10
C CYS A 80 18.33 7.45 -22.77
N LYS A 81 19.34 6.58 -22.55
CA LYS A 81 19.10 5.18 -22.16
C LYS A 81 18.34 5.07 -20.82
N ALA A 82 18.71 5.89 -19.84
CA ALA A 82 18.04 5.91 -18.54
C ALA A 82 16.58 6.37 -18.67
N VAL A 83 16.33 7.44 -19.44
CA VAL A 83 14.97 7.94 -19.72
C VAL A 83 14.13 6.87 -20.43
N ILE A 84 14.66 6.28 -21.52
CA ILE A 84 13.96 5.22 -22.27
C ILE A 84 13.61 4.04 -21.35
N SER A 85 14.59 3.55 -20.57
CA SER A 85 14.37 2.45 -19.63
C SER A 85 13.30 2.78 -18.59
N GLY A 86 13.30 4.03 -18.09
CA GLY A 86 12.32 4.50 -17.14
C GLY A 86 10.92 4.63 -17.73
N VAL A 87 10.78 5.14 -18.96
CA VAL A 87 9.49 5.22 -19.67
C VAL A 87 8.96 3.82 -19.96
N LEU A 88 9.79 2.89 -20.43
CA LEU A 88 9.39 1.49 -20.64
C LEU A 88 8.92 0.84 -19.34
N LYS A 89 9.59 1.11 -18.22
CA LYS A 89 9.16 0.63 -16.90
C LYS A 89 7.80 1.22 -16.48
N THR A 90 7.56 2.50 -16.77
CA THR A 90 6.27 3.16 -16.51
C THR A 90 5.16 2.53 -17.36
N MET A 91 5.41 2.32 -18.65
CA MET A 91 4.48 1.62 -19.55
C MET A 91 4.17 0.20 -19.06
N SER A 92 5.20 -0.54 -18.62
CA SER A 92 5.04 -1.89 -18.06
C SER A 92 4.15 -1.90 -16.81
N LYS A 93 4.30 -0.90 -15.90
CA LYS A 93 3.42 -0.75 -14.73
C LYS A 93 1.94 -0.55 -15.11
N MET A 94 1.70 0.13 -16.22
CA MET A 94 0.35 0.41 -16.73
C MET A 94 -0.19 -0.72 -17.64
N GLY A 95 0.61 -1.74 -17.91
CA GLY A 95 0.24 -2.85 -18.78
C GLY A 95 0.18 -2.47 -20.26
N ILE A 96 0.86 -1.40 -20.69
CA ILE A 96 0.88 -0.92 -22.08
C ILE A 96 2.20 -1.31 -22.74
N SER A 97 2.15 -2.12 -23.79
CA SER A 97 3.34 -2.73 -24.39
C SER A 97 4.01 -1.90 -25.49
N THR A 98 3.30 -0.95 -26.10
CA THR A 98 3.84 -0.13 -27.21
C THR A 98 3.73 1.35 -26.92
N LEU A 99 4.71 2.13 -27.37
CA LEU A 99 4.66 3.59 -27.23
C LEU A 99 3.45 4.20 -27.95
N GLN A 100 3.06 3.66 -29.10
CA GLN A 100 1.86 4.10 -29.81
C GLN A 100 0.58 3.91 -28.98
N GLY A 101 0.45 2.79 -28.27
CA GLY A 101 -0.68 2.56 -27.36
C GLY A 101 -0.61 3.43 -26.10
N TYR A 102 0.59 3.91 -25.74
CA TYR A 102 0.80 4.78 -24.58
C TYR A 102 0.55 6.26 -24.90
N MET A 103 0.85 6.70 -26.12
CA MET A 103 0.62 8.08 -26.55
C MET A 103 -0.87 8.44 -26.51
N GLY A 104 -1.20 9.42 -25.67
CA GLY A 104 -2.59 9.84 -25.45
C GLY A 104 -3.42 8.91 -24.55
N ALA A 105 -2.83 7.89 -23.93
CA ALA A 105 -3.53 6.96 -23.03
C ALA A 105 -4.00 7.64 -21.73
N GLN A 106 -3.39 8.74 -21.32
CA GLN A 106 -3.80 9.58 -20.17
C GLN A 106 -4.00 8.80 -18.86
N GLN A 107 -3.19 7.79 -18.61
CA GLN A 107 -3.23 6.94 -17.42
C GLN A 107 -2.67 7.66 -16.18
N PHE A 108 -3.22 8.84 -15.89
CA PHE A 108 -2.83 9.72 -14.79
C PHE A 108 -4.08 10.20 -14.04
N GLU A 109 -3.88 10.66 -12.83
CA GLU A 109 -4.90 11.40 -12.09
C GLU A 109 -4.42 12.85 -11.88
N ALA A 110 -5.30 13.81 -12.14
CA ALA A 110 -5.07 15.20 -11.81
C ALA A 110 -5.50 15.45 -10.36
N VAL A 111 -4.59 16.00 -9.56
CA VAL A 111 -4.84 16.33 -8.16
C VAL A 111 -4.67 17.81 -7.96
N GLY A 112 -5.75 18.49 -7.54
CA GLY A 112 -5.74 19.93 -7.25
C GLY A 112 -5.82 20.85 -8.48
N LEU A 113 -6.29 20.35 -9.63
CA LEU A 113 -6.61 21.17 -10.80
C LEU A 113 -8.11 21.42 -10.89
N GLY A 114 -8.49 22.64 -11.29
CA GLY A 114 -9.87 23.03 -11.46
C GLY A 114 -10.54 22.37 -12.67
N GLY A 115 -11.87 22.27 -12.61
CA GLY A 115 -12.64 21.52 -13.60
C GLY A 115 -12.48 22.06 -15.02
N LYS A 116 -12.34 23.38 -15.20
CA LYS A 116 -12.16 24.00 -16.51
C LYS A 116 -10.82 23.61 -17.16
N ILE A 117 -9.73 23.56 -16.39
CA ILE A 117 -8.44 23.11 -16.91
C ILE A 117 -8.52 21.65 -17.35
N ILE A 118 -9.20 20.81 -16.57
CA ILE A 118 -9.38 19.40 -16.93
C ILE A 118 -10.17 19.28 -18.23
N GLU A 119 -11.27 20.00 -18.36
CA GLU A 119 -12.10 19.96 -19.55
C GLU A 119 -11.37 20.46 -20.80
N ASP A 120 -10.64 21.57 -20.70
CA ASP A 120 -9.99 22.21 -21.84
C ASP A 120 -8.70 21.50 -22.28
N SER A 121 -7.88 21.06 -21.28
CA SER A 121 -6.50 20.64 -21.53
C SER A 121 -6.22 19.17 -21.21
N PHE A 122 -7.01 18.55 -20.35
CA PHE A 122 -6.82 17.17 -19.88
C PHE A 122 -8.14 16.40 -19.90
N THR A 123 -8.91 16.57 -20.97
CA THR A 123 -10.23 15.93 -21.14
C THR A 123 -10.17 14.44 -20.82
N TRP A 124 -11.11 13.97 -19.99
CA TRP A 124 -11.23 12.60 -19.47
C TRP A 124 -10.18 12.18 -18.44
N THR A 125 -9.20 13.00 -18.14
CA THR A 125 -8.32 12.70 -17.00
C THR A 125 -9.12 12.76 -15.70
N SER A 126 -9.06 11.71 -14.92
CA SER A 126 -9.76 11.63 -13.64
C SER A 126 -9.24 12.69 -12.66
N SER A 127 -10.16 13.35 -11.94
CA SER A 127 -9.83 14.31 -10.89
C SER A 127 -10.83 14.20 -9.74
N ARG A 128 -10.36 13.74 -8.60
CA ARG A 128 -11.16 13.62 -7.37
C ARG A 128 -10.99 14.83 -6.44
N ILE A 129 -9.92 15.58 -6.62
CA ILE A 129 -9.67 16.84 -5.88
C ILE A 129 -9.57 17.96 -6.89
N GLY A 130 -10.52 18.90 -6.85
CA GLY A 130 -10.48 20.16 -7.59
C GLY A 130 -9.46 21.14 -6.99
N GLY A 131 -9.20 22.25 -7.67
CA GLY A 131 -8.27 23.24 -7.14
C GLY A 131 -8.01 24.42 -8.03
N ILE A 132 -6.73 24.65 -8.33
CA ILE A 132 -6.24 25.84 -9.04
C ILE A 132 -6.71 25.89 -10.50
N GLU A 133 -6.97 27.10 -10.96
CA GLU A 133 -7.32 27.42 -12.34
C GLU A 133 -6.13 28.10 -13.07
N ILE A 134 -6.36 28.53 -14.31
CA ILE A 134 -5.30 29.05 -15.19
C ILE A 134 -4.57 30.27 -14.60
N ASN A 135 -5.28 31.12 -13.83
CA ASN A 135 -4.70 32.30 -13.22
C ASN A 135 -3.68 31.97 -12.14
N GLU A 136 -3.94 30.93 -11.34
CA GLU A 136 -3.03 30.46 -10.32
C GLU A 136 -1.79 29.80 -10.96
N ILE A 137 -1.97 29.05 -12.05
CA ILE A 137 -0.84 28.50 -12.81
C ILE A 137 0.01 29.63 -13.39
N ALA A 138 -0.61 30.66 -13.96
CA ALA A 138 0.12 31.82 -14.47
C ALA A 138 0.89 32.53 -13.35
N THR A 139 0.32 32.66 -12.19
CA THR A 139 0.97 33.25 -11.01
C THR A 139 2.20 32.42 -10.58
N ASP A 140 2.08 31.10 -10.55
CA ASP A 140 3.19 30.20 -10.21
C ASP A 140 4.39 30.39 -11.15
N TYR A 141 4.13 30.46 -12.46
CA TYR A 141 5.16 30.67 -13.47
C TYR A 141 5.76 32.08 -13.43
N LEU A 142 4.96 33.11 -13.10
CA LEU A 142 5.49 34.44 -12.86
C LEU A 142 6.42 34.50 -11.64
N LEU A 143 6.09 33.77 -10.57
CA LEU A 143 6.98 33.64 -9.41
C LEU A 143 8.29 32.93 -9.76
N PHE A 144 8.24 31.86 -10.55
CA PHE A 144 9.46 31.22 -11.07
C PHE A 144 10.31 32.19 -11.89
N HIS A 145 9.68 32.95 -12.78
CA HIS A 145 10.38 33.95 -13.57
C HIS A 145 11.02 35.06 -12.70
N GLN A 146 10.30 35.58 -11.72
CA GLN A 146 10.81 36.60 -10.79
C GLN A 146 11.99 36.07 -9.97
N ASN A 147 11.95 34.82 -9.53
CA ASN A 147 13.05 34.17 -8.82
C ASN A 147 14.29 33.99 -9.71
N ALA A 148 14.09 33.65 -10.98
CA ALA A 148 15.17 33.47 -11.94
C ALA A 148 15.80 34.81 -12.39
N PHE A 149 15.00 35.89 -12.45
CA PHE A 149 15.39 37.22 -12.89
C PHE A 149 14.98 38.28 -11.84
N PRO A 150 15.67 38.30 -10.69
CA PRO A 150 15.32 39.27 -9.63
C PRO A 150 15.59 40.68 -10.10
N SER A 151 14.71 41.63 -9.76
CA SER A 151 14.80 43.03 -10.15
C SER A 151 15.90 43.82 -9.42
N SER A 152 16.54 43.24 -8.42
CA SER A 152 17.66 43.82 -7.67
C SER A 152 18.98 43.19 -8.08
N ASN A 153 20.06 44.01 -8.14
CA ASN A 153 21.44 43.55 -8.39
C ASN A 153 22.04 42.69 -7.24
N ILE A 154 21.21 42.16 -6.36
CA ILE A 154 21.64 41.19 -5.34
C ILE A 154 21.88 39.88 -6.09
N PRO A 155 23.08 39.28 -6.01
CA PRO A 155 23.30 37.97 -6.62
C PRO A 155 22.28 36.99 -6.10
N SER A 156 21.49 36.38 -7.00
CA SER A 156 20.65 35.26 -6.64
C SER A 156 21.55 34.23 -5.95
N ASN A 157 21.07 33.65 -4.87
CA ASN A 157 21.81 32.60 -4.18
C ASN A 157 22.04 31.45 -5.17
N LEU A 158 23.25 31.37 -5.71
CA LEU A 158 23.66 30.37 -6.71
C LEU A 158 23.86 28.98 -6.08
N ASN A 159 23.60 28.83 -4.79
CA ASN A 159 23.70 27.54 -4.14
C ASN A 159 22.61 26.61 -4.67
N LEU A 160 23.01 25.40 -5.00
CA LEU A 160 22.08 24.34 -5.35
C LEU A 160 21.14 24.07 -4.16
N ASP A 161 19.93 23.64 -4.47
CA ASP A 161 18.96 23.20 -3.46
C ASP A 161 19.59 22.08 -2.60
N ILE A 162 19.40 22.17 -1.29
CA ILE A 162 19.93 21.20 -0.32
C ILE A 162 19.35 19.82 -0.57
N GLY A 163 18.22 19.72 -1.26
CA GLY A 163 17.49 18.48 -1.49
C GLY A 163 16.76 18.04 -0.22
N GLY A 164 16.82 16.75 0.11
CA GLY A 164 16.14 16.22 1.29
C GLY A 164 14.87 15.46 0.97
N LEU A 165 14.61 15.19 -0.31
CA LEU A 165 13.42 14.48 -0.74
C LEU A 165 13.34 13.05 -0.17
N TYR A 166 14.47 12.35 -0.12
CA TYR A 166 14.52 10.97 0.36
C TYR A 166 14.91 10.87 1.83
N ASN A 167 15.98 11.57 2.20
CA ASN A 167 16.46 11.67 3.58
C ASN A 167 16.12 13.06 4.12
N TRP A 168 15.65 13.12 5.36
CA TRP A 168 15.41 14.38 6.03
C TRP A 168 16.68 15.24 6.11
N ARG A 169 16.53 16.54 5.84
CA ARG A 169 17.57 17.56 6.00
C ARG A 169 16.97 18.81 6.64
N GLY A 170 17.67 19.43 7.58
CA GLY A 170 17.13 20.50 8.43
C GLY A 170 16.54 21.70 7.71
N THR A 171 17.06 22.03 6.52
CA THR A 171 16.59 23.13 5.65
C THR A 171 16.06 22.62 4.31
N GLY A 172 15.92 21.29 4.17
CA GLY A 172 15.42 20.64 2.97
C GLY A 172 13.91 20.48 2.96
N GLU A 173 13.45 19.52 2.15
CA GLU A 173 12.03 19.22 2.02
C GLU A 173 11.42 18.71 3.33
N ARG A 174 10.18 19.07 3.59
CA ARG A 174 9.44 18.65 4.78
C ARG A 174 9.02 17.19 4.68
N HIS A 175 9.14 16.47 5.79
CA HIS A 175 8.74 15.06 5.91
C HIS A 175 7.66 14.89 6.98
N MET A 176 6.84 13.83 6.86
CA MET A 176 5.87 13.42 7.89
C MET A 176 6.55 12.98 9.19
N TRP A 177 7.84 12.71 9.16
CA TRP A 177 8.67 12.34 10.30
C TRP A 177 9.88 13.25 10.36
N SER A 178 10.09 13.87 11.51
CA SER A 178 11.30 14.63 11.84
C SER A 178 12.10 13.92 12.93
N PRO A 179 13.37 14.24 13.11
CA PRO A 179 14.14 13.72 14.24
C PRO A 179 13.47 13.93 15.59
N GLU A 180 12.79 15.06 15.78
CA GLU A 180 12.05 15.38 17.00
C GLU A 180 10.85 14.46 17.22
N THR A 181 9.99 14.28 16.21
CA THR A 181 8.83 13.36 16.31
C THR A 181 9.26 11.92 16.51
N ILE A 182 10.37 11.49 15.88
CA ILE A 182 10.95 10.16 16.08
C ILE A 182 11.41 9.99 17.53
N SER A 183 12.17 10.94 18.05
CA SER A 183 12.69 10.90 19.43
C SER A 183 11.57 10.89 20.46
N LEU A 184 10.58 11.76 20.32
CA LEU A 184 9.43 11.82 21.22
C LEU A 184 8.64 10.50 21.25
N LEU A 185 8.38 9.90 20.07
CA LEU A 185 7.66 8.63 20.00
C LEU A 185 8.46 7.49 20.63
N GLN A 186 9.77 7.43 20.40
CA GLN A 186 10.64 6.43 21.02
C GLN A 186 10.64 6.57 22.55
N GLN A 187 10.81 7.78 23.07
CA GLN A 187 10.77 8.03 24.53
C GLN A 187 9.40 7.67 25.11
N ALA A 188 8.31 8.13 24.50
CA ALA A 188 6.96 7.80 24.95
C ALA A 188 6.74 6.28 25.06
N ALA A 189 7.12 5.55 24.02
CA ALA A 189 6.91 4.11 23.92
C ALA A 189 7.81 3.33 24.89
N THR A 190 9.10 3.67 24.98
CA THR A 190 10.08 2.95 25.81
C THR A 190 9.87 3.22 27.30
N GLU A 191 9.56 4.47 27.67
CA GLU A 191 9.37 4.89 29.06
C GLU A 191 7.93 4.72 29.54
N ASN A 192 6.99 4.28 28.68
CA ASN A 192 5.55 4.26 28.93
C ASN A 192 5.03 5.64 29.40
N ASN A 193 5.43 6.70 28.71
CA ASN A 193 5.21 8.09 29.11
C ASN A 193 4.14 8.75 28.22
N SER A 194 2.93 8.90 28.74
CA SER A 194 1.79 9.51 28.04
C SER A 194 2.01 10.99 27.71
N GLN A 195 2.73 11.75 28.58
CA GLN A 195 3.00 13.17 28.32
C GLN A 195 3.89 13.34 27.08
N LYS A 196 4.90 12.48 26.91
CA LYS A 196 5.73 12.45 25.69
C LYS A 196 4.94 12.06 24.46
N TYR A 197 3.96 11.18 24.61
CA TYR A 197 3.04 10.83 23.53
C TYR A 197 2.16 12.03 23.15
N ASP A 198 1.64 12.78 24.12
CA ASP A 198 0.86 14.00 23.86
C ASP A 198 1.69 15.07 23.13
N GLU A 199 2.98 15.23 23.52
CA GLU A 199 3.91 16.12 22.82
C GLU A 199 4.14 15.65 21.36
N PHE A 200 4.38 14.35 21.16
CA PHE A 200 4.50 13.75 19.84
C PHE A 200 3.23 13.99 18.99
N GLU A 201 2.07 13.71 19.54
CA GLU A 201 0.79 13.85 18.82
C GLU A 201 0.50 15.32 18.47
N LYS A 202 0.77 16.24 19.37
CA LYS A 202 0.69 17.68 19.11
C LYS A 202 1.57 18.09 17.94
N LEU A 203 2.83 17.64 17.90
CA LEU A 203 3.73 17.94 16.78
C LEU A 203 3.30 17.26 15.48
N ALA A 204 2.87 16.01 15.54
CA ALA A 204 2.44 15.25 14.38
C ALA A 204 1.14 15.78 13.75
N ASN A 205 0.26 16.38 14.56
CA ASN A 205 -1.04 16.94 14.14
C ASN A 205 -1.00 18.45 13.90
N LYS A 206 0.09 19.15 14.28
CA LYS A 206 0.20 20.61 14.18
C LYS A 206 0.53 21.08 12.78
N ASP A 207 0.20 22.34 12.53
CA ASP A 207 0.37 23.09 11.30
C ASP A 207 1.78 23.13 10.74
N TYR A 208 2.82 22.93 11.56
CA TYR A 208 4.21 22.87 11.12
C TYR A 208 4.50 21.68 10.18
N TYR A 209 3.76 20.59 10.35
CA TYR A 209 3.76 19.42 9.47
C TYR A 209 2.39 19.20 8.82
N GLY A 210 1.44 20.08 9.10
CA GLY A 210 0.02 19.95 8.78
C GLY A 210 -0.31 19.96 7.30
N ASP A 211 0.53 20.58 6.48
CA ASP A 211 0.24 20.80 5.06
C ASP A 211 0.82 19.70 4.14
N ILE A 212 1.31 18.59 4.71
CA ILE A 212 2.00 17.52 3.95
C ILE A 212 1.04 16.43 3.48
N SER A 213 -0.13 16.27 4.11
CA SER A 213 -1.09 15.23 3.77
C SER A 213 -2.51 15.75 3.65
N ILE A 214 -3.34 15.08 2.85
CA ILE A 214 -4.75 15.47 2.63
C ILE A 214 -5.52 15.49 3.95
N ARG A 215 -5.30 14.52 4.86
CA ARG A 215 -5.99 14.48 6.15
C ARG A 215 -5.72 15.70 7.03
N ASN A 216 -4.59 16.37 6.84
CA ASN A 216 -4.29 17.60 7.55
C ASN A 216 -5.03 18.83 7.00
N LEU A 217 -5.63 18.70 5.80
CA LEU A 217 -6.56 19.69 5.25
C LEU A 217 -7.99 19.50 5.79
N LEU A 218 -8.20 18.51 6.65
CA LEU A 218 -9.49 18.19 7.28
C LEU A 218 -9.48 18.54 8.76
N GLU A 219 -10.60 18.97 9.25
CA GLU A 219 -10.89 19.16 10.67
C GLU A 219 -12.09 18.31 11.12
N LEU A 220 -12.05 17.86 12.36
CA LEU A 220 -13.14 17.14 13.02
C LEU A 220 -14.20 18.15 13.51
N ASP A 221 -15.46 17.91 13.18
CA ASP A 221 -16.57 18.83 13.53
C ASP A 221 -17.06 18.61 14.98
N TYR A 222 -16.27 19.09 15.93
CA TYR A 222 -16.68 19.04 17.35
C TYR A 222 -17.86 19.99 17.66
N LYS A 223 -17.98 21.12 16.94
CA LYS A 223 -19.00 22.14 17.21
C LYS A 223 -20.42 21.65 17.00
N ASN A 224 -20.61 20.74 16.04
CA ASN A 224 -21.90 20.14 15.72
C ASN A 224 -22.02 18.70 16.26
N SER A 225 -21.21 18.36 17.25
CA SER A 225 -21.23 17.05 17.90
C SER A 225 -21.74 17.17 19.35
N LYS A 226 -22.33 16.10 19.85
CA LYS A 226 -22.77 15.99 21.25
C LYS A 226 -21.82 15.03 21.96
N PRO A 227 -20.85 15.52 22.74
CA PRO A 227 -19.89 14.67 23.43
C PRO A 227 -20.57 13.64 24.33
N VAL A 228 -19.93 12.49 24.48
CA VAL A 228 -20.31 11.43 25.41
C VAL A 228 -19.20 11.20 26.44
N PRO A 229 -19.52 10.70 27.64
CA PRO A 229 -18.50 10.31 28.61
C PRO A 229 -17.56 9.24 28.03
N ILE A 230 -16.26 9.32 28.37
CA ILE A 230 -15.26 8.38 27.89
C ILE A 230 -15.54 6.92 28.32
N ASP A 231 -16.19 6.74 29.44
CA ASP A 231 -16.57 5.42 29.97
C ASP A 231 -17.68 4.73 29.15
N GLU A 232 -18.43 5.51 28.36
CA GLU A 232 -19.43 4.98 27.41
C GLU A 232 -18.82 4.59 26.06
N VAL A 233 -17.54 4.94 25.81
CA VAL A 233 -16.85 4.63 24.56
C VAL A 233 -16.30 3.20 24.61
N GLU A 234 -16.38 2.51 23.48
CA GLU A 234 -15.82 1.17 23.26
C GLU A 234 -14.46 0.99 23.93
N SER A 235 -14.26 -0.13 24.60
CA SER A 235 -13.07 -0.37 25.41
C SER A 235 -11.79 -0.43 24.57
N GLU A 236 -10.66 -0.05 25.15
CA GLU A 236 -9.33 -0.20 24.57
C GLU A 236 -9.14 -1.60 23.97
N LYS A 237 -9.50 -2.64 24.74
CA LYS A 237 -9.33 -4.05 24.34
C LYS A 237 -10.09 -4.41 23.06
N GLU A 238 -11.28 -3.89 22.87
CA GLU A 238 -12.08 -4.17 21.66
C GLU A 238 -11.55 -3.40 20.46
N ILE A 239 -11.17 -2.13 20.64
CA ILE A 239 -10.62 -1.32 19.55
C ILE A 239 -9.26 -1.87 19.09
N LEU A 240 -8.39 -2.36 20.00
CA LEU A 240 -7.10 -2.95 19.67
C LEU A 240 -7.21 -4.13 18.68
N LYS A 241 -8.30 -4.89 18.71
CA LYS A 241 -8.53 -6.00 17.76
C LYS A 241 -8.62 -5.56 16.30
N ARG A 242 -8.87 -4.28 16.04
CA ARG A 242 -9.00 -3.69 14.71
C ARG A 242 -7.66 -3.24 14.12
N PHE A 243 -6.58 -3.32 14.89
CA PHE A 243 -5.26 -2.93 14.43
C PHE A 243 -4.47 -4.08 13.80
N ALA A 244 -3.71 -3.72 12.77
CA ALA A 244 -2.72 -4.60 12.18
C ALA A 244 -1.38 -3.87 12.03
N THR A 245 -0.27 -4.61 11.95
CA THR A 245 0.96 -4.02 11.41
C THR A 245 0.86 -3.95 9.88
N GLY A 246 1.57 -3.00 9.27
CA GLY A 246 1.80 -3.09 7.82
C GLY A 246 2.53 -4.39 7.47
N ALA A 247 2.34 -4.84 6.23
CA ALA A 247 3.03 -6.03 5.72
C ALA A 247 4.53 -5.75 5.53
N ILE A 248 5.37 -6.37 6.36
CA ILE A 248 6.82 -6.22 6.32
C ILE A 248 7.45 -7.59 6.32
N SER A 249 8.13 -7.95 5.22
CA SER A 249 8.66 -9.31 5.04
C SER A 249 9.89 -9.60 5.90
N LEU A 250 10.00 -10.82 6.40
CA LEU A 250 11.23 -11.37 6.95
C LEU A 250 12.31 -11.37 5.85
N GLY A 251 13.46 -10.82 6.15
CA GLY A 251 14.52 -10.54 5.18
C GLY A 251 14.59 -9.07 4.80
N SER A 252 13.46 -8.35 4.69
CA SER A 252 13.46 -6.88 4.61
C SER A 252 13.83 -6.27 5.96
N ILE A 253 13.26 -6.79 7.05
CA ILE A 253 13.67 -6.50 8.43
C ILE A 253 14.34 -7.72 9.05
N SER A 254 15.02 -7.51 10.18
CA SER A 254 15.65 -8.57 10.94
C SER A 254 14.63 -9.52 11.56
N ARG A 255 15.08 -10.74 11.89
CA ARG A 255 14.27 -11.73 12.61
C ARG A 255 13.76 -11.16 13.94
N GLU A 256 14.64 -10.52 14.68
CA GLU A 256 14.36 -9.93 15.98
C GLU A 256 13.23 -8.89 15.89
N ALA A 257 13.30 -7.98 14.93
CA ALA A 257 12.28 -6.96 14.73
C ALA A 257 10.93 -7.60 14.29
N HIS A 258 10.98 -8.62 13.43
CA HIS A 258 9.78 -9.29 12.93
C HIS A 258 9.07 -10.08 14.03
N GLU A 259 9.83 -10.80 14.88
CA GLU A 259 9.28 -11.56 16.01
C GLU A 259 8.77 -10.62 17.11
N THR A 260 9.46 -9.53 17.42
CA THR A 260 9.03 -8.50 18.38
C THR A 260 7.66 -7.92 18.02
N LEU A 261 7.45 -7.59 16.74
CA LEU A 261 6.14 -7.12 16.25
C LEU A 261 5.04 -8.18 16.46
N ALA A 262 5.33 -9.43 16.16
CA ALA A 262 4.36 -10.51 16.30
C ALA A 262 3.97 -10.72 17.77
N ILE A 263 4.94 -10.76 18.67
CA ILE A 263 4.71 -10.89 20.12
C ILE A 263 3.85 -9.73 20.62
N ALA A 264 4.25 -8.50 20.32
CA ALA A 264 3.53 -7.31 20.77
C ALA A 264 2.05 -7.31 20.34
N MET A 265 1.81 -7.57 19.06
CA MET A 265 0.45 -7.56 18.52
C MET A 265 -0.41 -8.71 19.06
N ASN A 266 0.18 -9.89 19.25
CA ASN A 266 -0.53 -11.02 19.86
C ASN A 266 -0.90 -10.74 21.32
N ARG A 267 -0.03 -10.09 22.12
CA ARG A 267 -0.31 -9.72 23.52
C ARG A 267 -1.51 -8.79 23.67
N ILE A 268 -1.71 -7.87 22.72
CA ILE A 268 -2.85 -6.92 22.75
C ILE A 268 -4.08 -7.40 21.96
N GLY A 269 -4.05 -8.62 21.41
CA GLY A 269 -5.14 -9.15 20.60
C GLY A 269 -5.29 -8.55 19.20
N ALA A 270 -4.31 -7.77 18.77
CA ALA A 270 -4.18 -7.21 17.43
C ALA A 270 -3.49 -8.20 16.47
N ARG A 271 -3.13 -7.76 15.26
CA ARG A 271 -2.59 -8.64 14.22
C ARG A 271 -1.26 -8.12 13.67
N SER A 272 -0.23 -8.95 13.64
CA SER A 272 0.97 -8.70 12.83
C SER A 272 0.84 -9.35 11.46
N ASN A 273 1.53 -8.80 10.46
CA ASN A 273 1.52 -9.28 9.07
C ASN A 273 2.92 -9.74 8.67
N THR A 274 3.03 -10.97 8.16
CA THR A 274 4.32 -11.54 7.73
C THR A 274 4.98 -10.78 6.60
N GLY A 275 4.20 -10.05 5.77
CA GLY A 275 4.66 -9.66 4.44
C GLY A 275 4.90 -10.87 3.54
N GLU A 276 5.42 -10.62 2.33
CA GLU A 276 5.77 -11.68 1.38
C GLU A 276 7.10 -12.34 1.73
N GLY A 277 7.13 -13.59 2.04
CA GLY A 277 8.40 -14.26 2.30
C GLY A 277 8.31 -15.44 3.24
N GLY A 278 7.11 -15.85 3.57
CA GLY A 278 6.88 -16.97 4.48
C GLY A 278 7.17 -16.61 5.94
N GLU A 279 7.17 -17.62 6.76
CA GLU A 279 7.43 -17.52 8.20
C GLU A 279 8.07 -18.83 8.68
N ASP A 280 9.03 -18.73 9.59
CA ASP A 280 9.67 -19.88 10.21
C ASP A 280 8.65 -20.69 11.03
N GLU A 281 8.53 -21.97 10.75
CA GLU A 281 7.57 -22.86 11.41
C GLU A 281 7.78 -22.99 12.93
N THR A 282 9.00 -22.78 13.42
CA THR A 282 9.30 -22.77 14.86
C THR A 282 8.53 -21.68 15.61
N ARG A 283 8.01 -20.68 14.89
CA ARG A 283 7.20 -19.58 15.45
C ARG A 283 5.74 -19.96 15.66
N PHE A 284 5.28 -21.08 15.10
CA PHE A 284 3.87 -21.51 15.24
C PHE A 284 3.60 -22.15 16.61
N VAL A 285 4.66 -22.50 17.33
CA VAL A 285 4.57 -23.00 18.70
C VAL A 285 4.84 -21.82 19.65
N PRO A 286 3.96 -21.55 20.64
CA PRO A 286 4.21 -20.54 21.65
C PRO A 286 5.48 -20.80 22.44
N ASP A 287 6.15 -19.74 22.87
CA ASP A 287 7.31 -19.81 23.74
C ASP A 287 6.94 -20.27 25.16
N ALA A 288 7.91 -20.69 25.95
CA ALA A 288 7.70 -21.20 27.31
C ALA A 288 7.01 -20.20 28.27
N ASN A 289 7.15 -18.89 28.00
CA ASN A 289 6.49 -17.81 28.73
C ASN A 289 5.06 -17.52 28.24
N GLY A 290 4.56 -18.28 27.24
CA GLY A 290 3.25 -18.09 26.65
C GLY A 290 3.17 -17.08 25.50
N ASP A 291 4.26 -16.42 25.15
CA ASP A 291 4.30 -15.51 24.00
C ASP A 291 4.20 -16.26 22.67
N SER A 292 3.50 -15.68 21.71
CA SER A 292 3.44 -16.21 20.36
C SER A 292 4.19 -15.31 19.39
N ARG A 293 5.19 -15.89 18.73
CA ARG A 293 5.95 -15.23 17.66
C ARG A 293 5.29 -15.35 16.29
N SER A 294 4.17 -16.10 16.19
CA SER A 294 3.46 -16.28 14.94
C SER A 294 2.71 -15.03 14.54
N SER A 295 2.91 -14.59 13.31
CA SER A 295 2.13 -13.48 12.76
C SER A 295 0.71 -13.94 12.42
N ALA A 296 -0.28 -13.15 12.84
CA ALA A 296 -1.68 -13.50 12.65
C ALA A 296 -2.12 -13.42 11.17
N ILE A 297 -1.61 -12.43 10.42
CA ILE A 297 -1.87 -12.27 9.00
C ILE A 297 -0.72 -12.88 8.21
N LYS A 298 -1.02 -13.82 7.33
CA LYS A 298 -0.04 -14.44 6.44
C LYS A 298 -0.28 -13.98 5.01
N GLN A 299 0.73 -13.32 4.42
CA GLN A 299 0.59 -12.74 3.09
C GLN A 299 0.96 -13.73 1.99
N VAL A 300 0.15 -13.72 0.92
CA VAL A 300 0.34 -14.48 -0.32
C VAL A 300 0.53 -13.47 -1.45
N ALA A 301 1.76 -13.31 -1.91
CA ALA A 301 2.11 -12.43 -3.03
C ALA A 301 2.27 -13.24 -4.33
N SER A 302 2.43 -12.56 -5.45
CA SER A 302 2.58 -13.18 -6.77
C SER A 302 3.73 -14.19 -6.85
N GLY A 303 4.86 -13.92 -6.15
CA GLY A 303 6.01 -14.83 -6.10
C GLY A 303 5.82 -16.08 -5.23
N ARG A 304 4.76 -16.13 -4.41
CA ARG A 304 4.42 -17.27 -3.52
C ARG A 304 5.58 -17.76 -2.63
N PHE A 305 6.57 -16.94 -2.32
CA PHE A 305 7.74 -17.32 -1.53
C PHE A 305 7.35 -17.76 -0.12
N GLY A 306 7.72 -19.00 0.23
CA GLY A 306 7.44 -19.59 1.54
C GLY A 306 5.96 -19.88 1.84
N VAL A 307 5.10 -19.86 0.83
CA VAL A 307 3.69 -20.22 0.97
C VAL A 307 3.54 -21.71 0.92
N THR A 308 3.47 -22.34 2.09
CA THR A 308 3.23 -23.77 2.28
C THR A 308 1.87 -24.01 2.92
N THR A 309 1.36 -25.23 2.88
CA THR A 309 0.11 -25.57 3.59
C THR A 309 0.27 -25.31 5.10
N ASN A 310 1.43 -25.63 5.68
CA ASN A 310 1.72 -25.36 7.09
C ASN A 310 1.67 -23.85 7.42
N TYR A 311 2.20 -23.01 6.55
CA TYR A 311 2.10 -21.56 6.67
C TYR A 311 0.63 -21.11 6.67
N LEU A 312 -0.18 -21.61 5.75
CA LEU A 312 -1.58 -21.19 5.58
C LEU A 312 -2.49 -21.66 6.72
N VAL A 313 -2.36 -22.90 7.19
CA VAL A 313 -3.22 -23.44 8.27
C VAL A 313 -2.94 -22.78 9.62
N ASN A 314 -1.75 -22.21 9.82
CA ASN A 314 -1.36 -21.49 11.03
C ASN A 314 -1.67 -19.98 10.96
N SER A 315 -2.53 -19.53 10.04
CA SER A 315 -2.97 -18.15 9.92
C SER A 315 -4.31 -17.90 10.61
N LYS A 316 -4.50 -16.70 11.17
CA LYS A 316 -5.82 -16.17 11.52
C LYS A 316 -6.46 -15.46 10.32
N ASP A 317 -5.65 -14.77 9.55
CA ASP A 317 -6.04 -14.09 8.32
C ASP A 317 -5.03 -14.42 7.22
N ILE A 318 -5.48 -14.57 5.97
CA ILE A 318 -4.64 -14.76 4.78
C ILE A 318 -4.83 -13.55 3.88
N GLN A 319 -3.75 -12.89 3.48
CA GLN A 319 -3.82 -11.68 2.68
C GLN A 319 -3.22 -11.90 1.29
N ILE A 320 -4.07 -11.82 0.25
CA ILE A 320 -3.65 -11.80 -1.15
C ILE A 320 -3.11 -10.39 -1.46
N LYS A 321 -1.84 -10.29 -1.85
CA LYS A 321 -1.22 -9.03 -2.22
C LYS A 321 -1.29 -8.83 -3.73
N MET A 322 -2.20 -7.95 -4.19
CA MET A 322 -2.28 -7.56 -5.60
C MET A 322 -1.23 -6.50 -5.95
N ALA A 323 -1.00 -5.54 -5.05
CA ALA A 323 -0.01 -4.48 -5.22
C ALA A 323 0.40 -3.89 -3.87
N GLN A 324 1.38 -2.96 -3.88
CA GLN A 324 1.78 -2.21 -2.69
C GLN A 324 1.82 -0.70 -2.98
N GLY A 325 1.40 0.12 -2.01
CA GLY A 325 1.10 1.53 -2.19
C GLY A 325 2.26 2.37 -2.72
N ALA A 326 3.49 2.16 -2.25
CA ALA A 326 4.64 2.97 -2.64
C ALA A 326 5.18 2.69 -4.05
N LYS A 327 4.87 1.55 -4.63
CA LYS A 327 5.31 1.17 -5.98
C LYS A 327 4.30 0.29 -6.71
N PRO A 328 3.11 0.82 -7.03
CA PRO A 328 2.13 0.10 -7.83
C PRO A 328 2.75 -0.35 -9.15
N GLY A 329 2.44 -1.59 -9.58
CA GLY A 329 2.91 -2.14 -10.84
C GLY A 329 4.40 -2.52 -10.93
N GLU A 330 5.19 -2.39 -9.84
CA GLU A 330 6.60 -2.84 -9.82
C GLU A 330 6.79 -4.24 -9.21
N GLY A 331 5.90 -4.64 -8.32
CA GLY A 331 6.04 -5.86 -7.56
C GLY A 331 7.01 -5.74 -6.37
N GLY A 332 7.22 -6.87 -5.69
CA GLY A 332 8.15 -6.98 -4.57
C GLY A 332 9.55 -7.35 -5.03
N GLU A 333 10.55 -6.90 -4.31
CA GLU A 333 11.96 -7.18 -4.59
C GLU A 333 12.75 -7.28 -3.28
N ILE A 334 13.64 -8.25 -3.21
CA ILE A 334 14.65 -8.34 -2.16
C ILE A 334 16.00 -8.68 -2.80
N PRO A 335 17.03 -7.85 -2.58
CA PRO A 335 18.32 -8.06 -3.22
C PRO A 335 19.02 -9.29 -2.68
N GLY A 336 19.81 -9.98 -3.52
CA GLY A 336 20.45 -11.24 -3.21
C GLY A 336 21.36 -11.21 -1.96
N HIS A 337 22.03 -10.10 -1.71
CA HIS A 337 22.87 -9.93 -0.50
C HIS A 337 22.10 -9.95 0.83
N LYS A 338 20.77 -9.86 0.80
CA LYS A 338 19.89 -10.04 1.97
C LYS A 338 19.32 -11.46 2.07
N ILE A 339 19.57 -12.32 1.09
CA ILE A 339 19.10 -13.70 1.05
C ILE A 339 20.17 -14.62 1.63
N SER A 340 20.24 -14.71 2.96
CA SER A 340 21.06 -15.70 3.68
C SER A 340 20.48 -17.11 3.52
N ASP A 341 21.24 -18.16 3.92
CA ASP A 341 20.76 -19.54 3.96
C ASP A 341 19.45 -19.67 4.75
N TYR A 342 19.34 -18.97 5.88
CA TYR A 342 18.14 -18.94 6.71
C TYR A 342 16.94 -18.32 5.95
N ILE A 343 17.11 -17.18 5.33
CA ILE A 343 16.04 -16.53 4.56
C ILE A 343 15.64 -17.39 3.35
N ALA A 344 16.62 -17.98 2.68
CA ALA A 344 16.38 -18.85 1.52
C ALA A 344 15.59 -20.10 1.91
N SER A 345 15.90 -20.74 3.05
CA SER A 345 15.19 -21.92 3.53
C SER A 345 13.70 -21.62 3.80
N ILE A 346 13.39 -20.46 4.40
CA ILE A 346 12.00 -20.04 4.68
C ILE A 346 11.26 -19.71 3.38
N ARG A 347 11.92 -19.02 2.46
CA ARG A 347 11.34 -18.62 1.18
C ARG A 347 11.28 -19.75 0.15
N LYS A 348 11.86 -20.92 0.47
CA LYS A 348 11.99 -22.08 -0.42
C LYS A 348 12.70 -21.70 -1.73
N THR A 349 13.87 -21.05 -1.61
CA THR A 349 14.67 -20.52 -2.72
C THR A 349 16.17 -20.73 -2.52
N THR A 350 16.99 -20.22 -3.46
CA THR A 350 18.46 -20.34 -3.43
C THR A 350 19.09 -19.14 -2.72
N PRO A 351 20.04 -19.34 -1.79
CA PRO A 351 20.78 -18.25 -1.14
C PRO A 351 21.53 -17.37 -2.14
N GLY A 352 21.62 -16.07 -1.83
CA GLY A 352 22.38 -15.10 -2.61
C GLY A 352 21.74 -14.66 -3.93
N VAL A 353 20.62 -15.25 -4.33
CA VAL A 353 19.91 -14.90 -5.56
C VAL A 353 18.83 -13.87 -5.25
N GLU A 354 18.81 -12.79 -6.02
CA GLU A 354 17.76 -11.78 -5.95
C GLU A 354 16.38 -12.39 -6.22
N LEU A 355 15.39 -11.99 -5.42
CA LEU A 355 14.03 -12.47 -5.57
C LEU A 355 13.12 -11.34 -5.98
N ILE A 356 12.40 -11.55 -7.08
CA ILE A 356 11.40 -10.65 -7.62
C ILE A 356 10.03 -11.32 -7.52
N SER A 357 9.10 -10.62 -6.87
CA SER A 357 7.68 -10.97 -6.89
C SER A 357 7.05 -10.14 -8.00
N PRO A 358 6.66 -10.72 -9.14
CA PRO A 358 6.17 -9.95 -10.28
C PRO A 358 4.92 -9.13 -9.92
N PRO A 359 4.66 -7.98 -10.64
CA PRO A 359 3.52 -7.12 -10.32
C PRO A 359 2.17 -7.87 -10.37
N PRO A 360 1.82 -8.59 -11.45
CA PRO A 360 0.59 -9.38 -11.49
C PRO A 360 0.83 -10.79 -10.92
N HIS A 361 -0.22 -11.37 -10.34
CA HIS A 361 -0.27 -12.81 -10.16
C HIS A 361 -0.48 -13.48 -11.53
N HIS A 362 0.29 -14.50 -11.85
CA HIS A 362 0.21 -15.19 -13.15
C HIS A 362 -1.10 -15.94 -13.38
N ASP A 363 -1.86 -16.20 -12.33
CA ASP A 363 -3.12 -16.92 -12.29
C ASP A 363 -4.34 -16.00 -12.04
N ILE A 364 -4.15 -14.68 -12.02
CA ILE A 364 -5.23 -13.71 -11.79
C ILE A 364 -5.23 -12.69 -12.93
N TYR A 365 -6.22 -12.79 -13.81
CA TYR A 365 -6.46 -11.89 -14.94
C TYR A 365 -7.82 -11.21 -14.88
N SER A 366 -8.69 -11.66 -13.98
CA SER A 366 -10.02 -11.13 -13.78
C SER A 366 -10.46 -11.24 -12.33
N ILE A 367 -11.60 -10.64 -11.98
CA ILE A 367 -12.23 -10.79 -10.65
C ILE A 367 -12.61 -12.25 -10.38
N GLU A 368 -13.00 -13.00 -11.40
CA GLU A 368 -13.35 -14.42 -11.30
C GLU A 368 -12.15 -15.25 -10.89
N ASP A 369 -10.97 -15.00 -11.46
CA ASP A 369 -9.73 -15.67 -11.07
C ASP A 369 -9.35 -15.35 -9.63
N LEU A 370 -9.53 -14.10 -9.21
CA LEU A 370 -9.32 -13.69 -7.82
C LEU A 370 -10.30 -14.38 -6.87
N ALA A 371 -11.59 -14.46 -7.24
CA ALA A 371 -12.60 -15.17 -6.46
C ALA A 371 -12.24 -16.65 -6.31
N GLN A 372 -11.64 -17.23 -7.34
CA GLN A 372 -11.14 -18.59 -7.36
C GLN A 372 -10.01 -18.77 -6.33
N LEU A 373 -9.02 -17.90 -6.32
CA LEU A 373 -7.93 -17.95 -5.32
C LEU A 373 -8.46 -17.73 -3.90
N ILE A 374 -9.43 -16.83 -3.71
CA ILE A 374 -10.11 -16.62 -2.41
C ILE A 374 -10.74 -17.92 -1.93
N HIS A 375 -11.48 -18.61 -2.81
CA HIS A 375 -12.10 -19.89 -2.50
C HIS A 375 -11.07 -20.98 -2.18
N ASP A 376 -10.01 -21.09 -2.97
CA ASP A 376 -8.93 -22.07 -2.77
C ASP A 376 -8.26 -21.89 -1.40
N LEU A 377 -7.91 -20.65 -1.02
CA LEU A 377 -7.32 -20.35 0.29
C LEU A 377 -8.29 -20.61 1.44
N LYS A 378 -9.57 -20.33 1.24
CA LYS A 378 -10.62 -20.64 2.23
C LYS A 378 -10.79 -22.14 2.45
N ASN A 379 -10.61 -22.96 1.42
CA ASN A 379 -10.61 -24.42 1.54
C ASN A 379 -9.40 -24.90 2.37
N VAL A 380 -8.21 -24.32 2.19
CA VAL A 380 -7.03 -24.68 3.00
C VAL A 380 -7.23 -24.33 4.47
N ASN A 381 -7.81 -23.18 4.77
CA ASN A 381 -8.07 -22.72 6.14
C ASN A 381 -9.43 -22.00 6.24
N SER A 382 -10.48 -22.79 6.48
CA SER A 382 -11.87 -22.30 6.56
C SER A 382 -12.10 -21.26 7.64
N LYS A 383 -11.27 -21.21 8.68
CA LYS A 383 -11.39 -20.27 9.80
C LYS A 383 -10.71 -18.93 9.53
N ALA A 384 -9.75 -18.88 8.61
CA ALA A 384 -9.04 -17.65 8.30
C ALA A 384 -9.92 -16.69 7.49
N ARG A 385 -9.86 -15.39 7.82
CA ARG A 385 -10.41 -14.36 6.95
C ARG A 385 -9.50 -14.19 5.73
N ILE A 386 -10.09 -13.99 4.57
CA ILE A 386 -9.33 -13.73 3.35
C ILE A 386 -9.35 -12.23 3.05
N HIS A 387 -8.16 -11.65 3.02
CA HIS A 387 -7.95 -10.25 2.65
C HIS A 387 -7.49 -10.12 1.22
N VAL A 388 -7.88 -9.03 0.57
CA VAL A 388 -7.29 -8.60 -0.70
C VAL A 388 -6.68 -7.22 -0.51
N LYS A 389 -5.36 -7.11 -0.73
CA LYS A 389 -4.64 -5.84 -0.64
C LYS A 389 -4.59 -5.18 -2.01
N LEU A 390 -5.23 -4.02 -2.09
CA LEU A 390 -5.25 -3.10 -3.23
C LEU A 390 -4.46 -1.83 -2.89
N VAL A 391 -4.31 -0.94 -3.87
CA VAL A 391 -3.71 0.38 -3.68
C VAL A 391 -4.73 1.48 -3.94
N SER A 392 -4.52 2.64 -3.31
CA SER A 392 -5.31 3.83 -3.57
C SER A 392 -5.02 4.35 -4.98
N GLU A 393 -5.92 4.09 -5.88
CA GLU A 393 -5.90 4.57 -7.27
C GLU A 393 -7.33 4.86 -7.73
N VAL A 394 -7.47 5.55 -8.86
CA VAL A 394 -8.79 5.79 -9.46
C VAL A 394 -9.43 4.47 -9.88
N GLY A 395 -10.70 4.29 -9.52
CA GLY A 395 -11.43 3.05 -9.82
C GLY A 395 -11.28 1.95 -8.77
N VAL A 396 -10.49 2.16 -7.71
CA VAL A 396 -10.29 1.17 -6.65
C VAL A 396 -11.60 0.76 -5.98
N GLY A 397 -12.58 1.66 -5.90
CA GLY A 397 -13.91 1.37 -5.39
C GLY A 397 -14.65 0.31 -6.21
N ILE A 398 -14.53 0.35 -7.54
CA ILE A 398 -15.13 -0.64 -8.44
C ILE A 398 -14.42 -2.00 -8.29
N ILE A 399 -13.09 -1.98 -8.18
CA ILE A 399 -12.31 -3.20 -7.92
C ILE A 399 -12.71 -3.80 -6.56
N ALA A 400 -12.86 -2.97 -5.52
CA ALA A 400 -13.31 -3.41 -4.20
C ALA A 400 -14.73 -4.01 -4.22
N ALA A 401 -15.63 -3.49 -5.04
CA ALA A 401 -16.94 -4.08 -5.27
C ALA A 401 -16.83 -5.48 -5.89
N GLY A 402 -15.94 -5.67 -6.85
CA GLY A 402 -15.61 -6.99 -7.41
C GLY A 402 -15.02 -7.94 -6.35
N VAL A 403 -14.10 -7.47 -5.54
CA VAL A 403 -13.48 -8.21 -4.42
C VAL A 403 -14.55 -8.66 -3.40
N SER A 404 -15.50 -7.78 -3.07
CA SER A 404 -16.62 -8.11 -2.19
C SER A 404 -17.54 -9.19 -2.79
N LYS A 405 -17.84 -9.09 -4.08
CA LYS A 405 -18.60 -10.12 -4.82
C LYS A 405 -17.82 -11.44 -4.92
N GLY A 406 -16.49 -11.38 -4.99
CA GLY A 406 -15.57 -12.52 -4.93
C GLY A 406 -15.47 -13.18 -3.55
N LYS A 407 -16.29 -12.72 -2.59
CA LYS A 407 -16.40 -13.27 -1.23
C LYS A 407 -15.13 -13.07 -0.36
N ALA A 408 -14.32 -12.03 -0.59
CA ALA A 408 -13.27 -11.65 0.36
C ALA A 408 -13.88 -11.10 1.65
N ASP A 409 -13.25 -11.37 2.79
CA ASP A 409 -13.69 -10.88 4.10
C ASP A 409 -13.21 -9.45 4.38
N VAL A 410 -12.04 -9.08 3.84
CA VAL A 410 -11.41 -7.78 4.05
C VAL A 410 -10.80 -7.24 2.75
N VAL A 411 -11.01 -5.97 2.46
CA VAL A 411 -10.24 -5.24 1.44
C VAL A 411 -9.35 -4.20 2.11
N LEU A 412 -8.04 -4.27 1.85
CA LEU A 412 -7.07 -3.29 2.32
C LEU A 412 -6.77 -2.29 1.20
N ILE A 413 -6.99 -1.02 1.46
CA ILE A 413 -6.64 0.10 0.57
C ILE A 413 -5.36 0.75 1.07
N SER A 414 -4.24 0.51 0.39
CA SER A 414 -2.92 0.98 0.76
C SER A 414 -2.59 2.31 0.08
N GLY A 415 -2.20 3.33 0.85
CA GLY A 415 -1.77 4.61 0.31
C GLY A 415 -0.33 4.61 -0.22
N PHE A 416 0.05 5.63 -1.01
CA PHE A 416 1.40 5.79 -1.58
C PHE A 416 2.52 5.80 -0.53
N SER A 417 2.23 6.20 0.69
CA SER A 417 3.16 6.19 1.82
C SER A 417 3.28 4.81 2.49
N GLY A 418 2.43 3.86 2.13
CA GLY A 418 2.43 2.48 2.62
C GLY A 418 3.31 1.61 1.74
N GLY A 419 4.61 1.56 2.00
CA GLY A 419 5.47 0.82 1.13
C GLY A 419 6.86 0.59 1.66
N THR A 420 7.79 0.43 0.76
CA THR A 420 9.14 -0.05 0.99
C THR A 420 10.15 1.09 1.08
N GLY A 421 11.15 0.96 1.94
CA GLY A 421 12.34 1.81 1.95
C GLY A 421 13.29 1.59 0.77
N ALA A 422 12.95 0.71 -0.16
CA ALA A 422 13.75 0.35 -1.34
C ALA A 422 13.11 0.76 -2.67
N SER A 423 12.08 1.61 -2.66
CA SER A 423 11.47 2.10 -3.91
C SER A 423 12.40 3.06 -4.64
N PRO A 424 12.42 3.03 -5.99
CA PRO A 424 13.07 4.07 -6.78
C PRO A 424 12.53 5.47 -6.46
N LEU A 425 13.37 6.49 -6.57
CA LEU A 425 12.97 7.87 -6.26
C LEU A 425 11.79 8.34 -7.12
N SER A 426 11.76 7.94 -8.40
CA SER A 426 10.65 8.24 -9.31
C SER A 426 9.32 7.66 -8.83
N SER A 427 9.32 6.46 -8.27
CA SER A 427 8.11 5.86 -7.71
C SER A 427 7.65 6.57 -6.43
N ILE A 428 8.59 6.93 -5.55
CA ILE A 428 8.28 7.68 -4.31
C ILE A 428 7.62 9.02 -4.63
N ARG A 429 8.08 9.69 -5.69
CA ARG A 429 7.57 11.02 -6.08
C ARG A 429 6.24 10.97 -6.84
N HIS A 430 6.05 9.96 -7.69
CA HIS A 430 5.04 10.02 -8.75
C HIS A 430 4.10 8.82 -8.81
N ALA A 431 4.36 7.74 -8.06
CA ALA A 431 3.50 6.56 -8.09
C ALA A 431 2.61 6.49 -6.83
N GLY A 432 1.39 5.98 -7.01
CA GLY A 432 0.41 5.82 -5.94
C GLY A 432 -0.27 7.12 -5.53
N LEU A 433 -1.33 6.99 -4.76
CA LEU A 433 -2.18 8.08 -4.29
C LEU A 433 -2.36 8.00 -2.78
N PRO A 434 -2.73 9.10 -2.12
CA PRO A 434 -3.08 9.10 -0.70
C PRO A 434 -4.23 8.12 -0.40
N TRP A 435 -4.12 7.39 0.71
CA TRP A 435 -5.14 6.43 1.13
C TRP A 435 -6.52 7.08 1.36
N GLU A 436 -6.54 8.35 1.72
CA GLU A 436 -7.76 9.13 1.96
C GLU A 436 -8.70 9.10 0.75
N LEU A 437 -8.14 9.23 -0.45
CA LEU A 437 -8.90 9.17 -1.70
C LEU A 437 -9.43 7.76 -1.98
N GLY A 438 -8.59 6.75 -1.82
CA GLY A 438 -8.96 5.37 -2.10
C GLY A 438 -10.00 4.83 -1.12
N VAL A 439 -9.89 5.15 0.17
CA VAL A 439 -10.87 4.75 1.20
C VAL A 439 -12.21 5.43 0.96
N ALA A 440 -12.21 6.74 0.72
CA ALA A 440 -13.44 7.48 0.44
C ALA A 440 -14.18 6.91 -0.79
N GLU A 441 -13.48 6.68 -1.90
CA GLU A 441 -14.06 6.07 -3.11
C GLU A 441 -14.58 4.65 -2.83
N THR A 442 -13.80 3.83 -2.10
CA THR A 442 -14.20 2.47 -1.76
C THR A 442 -15.47 2.46 -0.91
N GLN A 443 -15.55 3.29 0.13
CA GLN A 443 -16.74 3.42 0.96
C GLN A 443 -17.95 3.85 0.12
N GLN A 444 -17.80 4.89 -0.69
CA GLN A 444 -18.87 5.42 -1.54
C GLN A 444 -19.42 4.34 -2.47
N VAL A 445 -18.57 3.68 -3.24
CA VAL A 445 -18.98 2.66 -4.22
C VAL A 445 -19.61 1.45 -3.53
N LEU A 446 -19.02 0.95 -2.43
CA LEU A 446 -19.59 -0.20 -1.70
C LEU A 446 -20.95 0.11 -1.10
N VAL A 447 -21.16 1.33 -0.61
CA VAL A 447 -22.47 1.79 -0.07
C VAL A 447 -23.48 1.90 -1.20
N GLU A 448 -23.15 2.55 -2.32
CA GLU A 448 -24.03 2.70 -3.48
C GLU A 448 -24.44 1.36 -4.09
N GLN A 449 -23.55 0.37 -4.05
CA GLN A 449 -23.81 -0.97 -4.58
C GLN A 449 -24.46 -1.94 -3.58
N GLY A 450 -24.71 -1.52 -2.33
CA GLY A 450 -25.22 -2.39 -1.27
C GLY A 450 -24.28 -3.54 -0.87
N LEU A 451 -22.97 -3.33 -1.06
CA LEU A 451 -21.94 -4.35 -0.78
C LEU A 451 -21.18 -4.08 0.51
N ARG A 452 -21.34 -2.87 1.08
CA ARG A 452 -20.54 -2.44 2.23
C ARG A 452 -20.68 -3.32 3.47
N SER A 453 -21.85 -3.85 3.69
CA SER A 453 -22.16 -4.75 4.83
C SER A 453 -21.43 -6.09 4.77
N ARG A 454 -20.86 -6.47 3.64
CA ARG A 454 -20.27 -7.80 3.41
C ARG A 454 -18.77 -7.86 3.58
N ILE A 455 -18.09 -6.71 3.61
CA ILE A 455 -16.63 -6.66 3.58
C ILE A 455 -16.10 -5.59 4.51
N VAL A 456 -15.06 -5.93 5.28
CA VAL A 456 -14.32 -4.98 6.10
C VAL A 456 -13.42 -4.13 5.21
N VAL A 457 -13.41 -2.82 5.40
CA VAL A 457 -12.46 -1.91 4.75
C VAL A 457 -11.32 -1.61 5.71
N GLN A 458 -10.11 -1.97 5.32
CA GLN A 458 -8.87 -1.69 6.05
C GLN A 458 -8.03 -0.67 5.27
N THR A 459 -7.24 0.14 5.95
CA THR A 459 -6.30 1.06 5.30
C THR A 459 -4.95 1.10 5.97
N ASP A 460 -3.90 1.40 5.19
CA ASP A 460 -2.55 1.70 5.67
C ASP A 460 -1.90 2.85 4.88
N GLY A 461 -0.83 3.42 5.43
CA GLY A 461 -0.06 4.49 4.80
C GLY A 461 0.20 5.67 5.74
N GLN A 462 1.21 5.56 6.61
CA GLN A 462 1.65 6.61 7.54
C GLN A 462 0.57 7.09 8.54
N ILE A 463 -0.30 6.19 8.96
CA ILE A 463 -1.21 6.42 10.10
C ILE A 463 -0.36 6.35 11.37
N LYS A 464 -0.51 7.34 12.28
CA LYS A 464 0.36 7.47 13.46
C LYS A 464 -0.27 8.11 14.69
N THR A 465 -1.43 8.77 14.56
CA THR A 465 -2.14 9.45 15.66
C THR A 465 -3.60 9.03 15.75
N GLY A 466 -4.24 9.27 16.89
CA GLY A 466 -5.67 9.01 17.06
C GLY A 466 -6.53 9.82 16.10
N LYS A 467 -6.12 11.06 15.78
CA LYS A 467 -6.77 11.90 14.76
C LYS A 467 -6.69 11.26 13.36
N ASP A 468 -5.54 10.70 12.97
CA ASP A 468 -5.40 10.01 11.67
C ASP A 468 -6.42 8.87 11.56
N ILE A 469 -6.57 8.07 12.64
CA ILE A 469 -7.52 6.95 12.70
C ILE A 469 -8.96 7.45 12.69
N ALA A 470 -9.26 8.51 13.42
CA ALA A 470 -10.59 9.12 13.42
C ALA A 470 -11.00 9.55 12.00
N ILE A 471 -10.10 10.22 11.27
CA ILE A 471 -10.35 10.61 9.88
C ILE A 471 -10.51 9.38 8.98
N ALA A 472 -9.65 8.37 9.11
CA ALA A 472 -9.74 7.13 8.33
C ALA A 472 -11.09 6.43 8.54
N THR A 473 -11.57 6.38 9.79
CA THR A 473 -12.86 5.77 10.15
C THR A 473 -14.03 6.57 9.59
N LEU A 474 -13.99 7.90 9.71
CA LEU A 474 -15.03 8.78 9.16
C LEU A 474 -15.09 8.71 7.63
N LEU A 475 -13.97 8.42 6.95
CA LEU A 475 -13.92 8.16 5.51
C LEU A 475 -14.35 6.74 5.12
N GLY A 476 -14.45 5.80 6.08
CA GLY A 476 -15.00 4.47 5.85
C GLY A 476 -14.15 3.28 6.29
N ALA A 477 -12.97 3.47 6.85
CA ALA A 477 -12.13 2.37 7.34
C ALA A 477 -12.64 1.80 8.67
N GLU A 478 -12.56 0.48 8.83
CA GLU A 478 -12.90 -0.25 10.06
C GLU A 478 -11.70 -0.86 10.74
N GLU A 479 -10.61 -1.08 9.99
CA GLU A 479 -9.35 -1.61 10.48
C GLU A 479 -8.18 -0.77 9.95
N TRP A 480 -7.07 -0.73 10.69
CA TRP A 480 -5.94 0.15 10.37
C TRP A 480 -4.62 -0.57 10.47
N GLY A 481 -3.78 -0.39 9.42
CA GLY A 481 -2.43 -0.93 9.35
C GLY A 481 -1.37 0.11 9.71
N ILE A 482 -0.49 -0.20 10.66
CA ILE A 482 0.57 0.70 11.13
C ILE A 482 1.93 0.03 10.98
N ALA A 483 2.77 0.56 10.10
CA ALA A 483 4.12 0.03 9.86
C ALA A 483 5.20 0.93 10.45
N THR A 484 5.36 2.13 9.90
CA THR A 484 6.50 3.01 10.22
C THR A 484 6.56 3.39 11.69
N ALA A 485 5.44 3.78 12.29
CA ALA A 485 5.40 4.12 13.72
C ALA A 485 5.77 2.92 14.60
N SER A 486 5.29 1.72 14.29
CA SER A 486 5.67 0.49 15.00
C SER A 486 7.16 0.19 14.91
N LEU A 487 7.80 0.44 13.74
CA LEU A 487 9.26 0.29 13.61
C LEU A 487 10.02 1.35 14.40
N ILE A 488 9.51 2.58 14.45
CA ILE A 488 10.12 3.68 15.21
C ILE A 488 10.12 3.35 16.70
N THR A 489 9.05 2.80 17.26
CA THR A 489 9.00 2.39 18.68
C THR A 489 10.00 1.28 19.01
N MET A 490 10.49 0.56 18.01
CA MET A 490 11.55 -0.46 18.15
C MET A 490 12.95 0.08 17.83
N GLY A 491 13.14 1.40 17.72
CA GLY A 491 14.44 2.02 17.51
C GLY A 491 14.76 2.44 16.08
N CYS A 492 13.82 2.34 15.11
CA CYS A 492 14.06 2.84 13.75
C CYS A 492 14.20 4.36 13.75
N ILE A 493 15.31 4.87 13.18
CA ILE A 493 15.63 6.31 13.09
C ILE A 493 15.36 6.90 11.70
N MET A 494 14.64 6.19 10.84
CA MET A 494 14.30 6.63 9.47
C MET A 494 15.52 6.99 8.60
N LEU A 495 16.63 6.26 8.76
CA LEU A 495 17.87 6.46 8.00
C LEU A 495 17.70 6.26 6.48
N ARG A 496 16.64 5.56 6.04
CA ARG A 496 16.34 5.27 4.62
C ARG A 496 17.44 4.50 3.88
N LYS A 497 18.21 3.67 4.61
CA LYS A 497 19.24 2.76 4.08
C LYS A 497 18.82 1.29 4.14
N CYS A 498 17.51 1.04 4.26
CA CYS A 498 16.96 -0.31 4.46
C CYS A 498 17.35 -1.29 3.34
N HIS A 499 17.48 -0.84 2.10
CA HIS A 499 17.84 -1.66 0.94
C HIS A 499 19.32 -2.04 0.89
N LEU A 500 20.20 -1.31 1.60
CA LEU A 500 21.64 -1.52 1.57
C LEU A 500 22.16 -2.56 2.57
N ASN A 501 21.29 -3.15 3.40
CA ASN A 501 21.67 -4.06 4.49
C ASN A 501 22.58 -3.44 5.58
N THR A 502 22.66 -2.11 5.64
CA THR A 502 23.54 -1.33 6.53
C THR A 502 22.78 -0.57 7.62
N CYS A 503 21.68 -1.13 8.10
CA CYS A 503 20.88 -0.50 9.14
C CYS A 503 21.62 -0.49 10.49
N SER A 504 22.06 0.67 10.92
CA SER A 504 22.88 0.86 12.13
C SER A 504 22.16 0.58 13.46
N VAL A 505 20.85 0.38 13.43
CA VAL A 505 20.02 0.08 14.61
C VAL A 505 19.44 -1.35 14.57
N GLY A 506 19.93 -2.21 13.69
CA GLY A 506 19.56 -3.62 13.64
C GLY A 506 18.14 -3.95 13.15
N VAL A 507 17.32 -2.96 12.83
CA VAL A 507 15.91 -3.17 12.44
C VAL A 507 15.77 -3.75 11.03
N ALA A 508 16.49 -3.23 10.04
CA ALA A 508 16.30 -3.56 8.61
C ALA A 508 17.59 -4.08 7.97
N THR A 509 18.20 -5.07 8.60
CA THR A 509 19.44 -5.70 8.14
C THR A 509 19.41 -7.21 8.37
N GLN A 510 20.17 -7.96 7.57
CA GLN A 510 20.47 -9.38 7.75
C GLN A 510 21.91 -9.61 8.20
N ASP A 511 22.73 -8.53 8.29
CA ASP A 511 24.10 -8.61 8.80
C ASP A 511 24.11 -9.05 10.27
N PRO A 512 24.83 -10.15 10.64
CA PRO A 512 24.80 -10.68 11.99
C PRO A 512 25.31 -9.69 13.06
N GLU A 513 26.29 -8.84 12.73
CA GLU A 513 26.83 -7.88 13.68
C GLU A 513 25.88 -6.69 13.88
N LEU A 514 25.28 -6.19 12.80
CA LEU A 514 24.31 -5.11 12.89
C LEU A 514 23.00 -5.56 13.56
N ARG A 515 22.59 -6.82 13.40
CA ARG A 515 21.41 -7.36 14.10
C ARG A 515 21.56 -7.35 15.63
N LYS A 516 22.78 -7.51 16.16
CA LYS A 516 23.07 -7.43 17.61
C LYS A 516 22.75 -6.04 18.19
N LEU A 517 22.66 -5.00 17.36
CA LEU A 517 22.34 -3.64 17.76
C LEU A 517 20.84 -3.40 17.95
N PHE A 518 20.01 -4.38 17.58
CA PHE A 518 18.57 -4.28 17.79
C PHE A 518 18.23 -4.33 19.29
N ASN A 519 17.55 -3.29 19.76
CA ASN A 519 17.15 -3.12 21.16
C ASN A 519 15.63 -2.92 21.34
N GLY A 520 14.85 -3.13 20.30
CA GLY A 520 13.39 -3.00 20.36
C GLY A 520 12.76 -4.06 21.26
N THR A 521 11.71 -3.68 21.98
CA THR A 521 10.97 -4.55 22.88
C THR A 521 9.49 -4.64 22.50
N PRO A 522 8.81 -5.76 22.76
CA PRO A 522 7.36 -5.86 22.57
C PRO A 522 6.59 -4.83 23.40
N GLU A 523 7.08 -4.51 24.61
CA GLU A 523 6.47 -3.55 25.53
C GLU A 523 6.38 -2.15 24.91
N ALA A 524 7.44 -1.68 24.26
CA ALA A 524 7.44 -0.38 23.59
C ALA A 524 6.37 -0.30 22.48
N VAL A 525 6.20 -1.36 21.69
CA VAL A 525 5.16 -1.43 20.69
C VAL A 525 3.76 -1.43 21.33
N VAL A 526 3.57 -2.23 22.38
CA VAL A 526 2.30 -2.31 23.14
C VAL A 526 1.93 -0.93 23.70
N ASN A 527 2.87 -0.24 24.37
CA ASN A 527 2.64 1.08 24.94
C ASN A 527 2.17 2.09 23.88
N TYR A 528 2.80 2.09 22.71
CA TYR A 528 2.40 2.96 21.62
C TYR A 528 0.96 2.69 21.16
N PHE A 529 0.58 1.42 20.94
CA PHE A 529 -0.79 1.10 20.49
C PHE A 529 -1.83 1.46 21.57
N ARG A 530 -1.51 1.34 22.85
CA ARG A 530 -2.38 1.77 23.94
C ARG A 530 -2.58 3.28 23.95
N PHE A 531 -1.51 4.07 23.84
CA PHE A 531 -1.61 5.54 23.72
C PHE A 531 -2.44 5.94 22.48
N LEU A 532 -2.20 5.29 21.36
CA LEU A 532 -2.90 5.54 20.11
C LEU A 532 -4.41 5.29 20.24
N VAL A 533 -4.80 4.19 20.88
CA VAL A 533 -6.21 3.87 21.11
C VAL A 533 -6.86 4.82 22.11
N GLU A 534 -6.16 5.20 23.15
CA GLU A 534 -6.71 6.17 24.10
C GLU A 534 -6.92 7.54 23.47
N SER A 535 -5.98 8.00 22.64
CA SER A 535 -6.17 9.21 21.84
C SER A 535 -7.40 9.10 20.92
N LEU A 536 -7.59 7.96 20.22
CA LEU A 536 -8.78 7.72 19.40
C LEU A 536 -10.07 7.75 20.22
N ARG A 537 -10.09 7.13 21.40
CA ARG A 537 -11.26 7.12 22.30
C ARG A 537 -11.65 8.53 22.74
N LEU A 538 -10.66 9.38 23.00
CA LEU A 538 -10.91 10.78 23.32
C LEU A 538 -11.54 11.53 22.13
N GLU A 539 -11.09 11.27 20.90
CA GLU A 539 -11.69 11.85 19.71
C GLU A 539 -13.13 11.34 19.48
N MET A 540 -13.37 10.04 19.67
CA MET A 540 -14.71 9.44 19.62
C MET A 540 -15.65 10.07 20.65
N ALA A 541 -15.21 10.22 21.89
CA ALA A 541 -15.99 10.85 22.97
C ALA A 541 -16.39 12.28 22.62
N LYS A 542 -15.45 13.10 22.14
CA LYS A 542 -15.69 14.50 21.70
C LYS A 542 -16.68 14.56 20.52
N LEU A 543 -16.63 13.62 19.59
CA LEU A 543 -17.51 13.53 18.43
C LEU A 543 -18.88 12.91 18.75
N GLY A 544 -19.04 12.27 19.93
CA GLY A 544 -20.28 11.67 20.39
C GLY A 544 -20.50 10.23 19.93
N PHE A 545 -19.44 9.51 19.57
CA PHE A 545 -19.50 8.11 19.15
C PHE A 545 -19.16 7.16 20.31
N ARG A 546 -20.00 6.14 20.51
CA ARG A 546 -19.79 5.11 21.55
C ARG A 546 -19.00 3.92 21.03
N ASN A 547 -19.04 3.64 19.75
CA ASN A 547 -18.28 2.55 19.13
C ASN A 547 -17.83 2.92 17.73
N ILE A 548 -16.84 2.19 17.22
CA ILE A 548 -16.27 2.41 15.89
C ILE A 548 -17.31 2.30 14.78
N ASN A 549 -18.22 1.31 14.87
CA ASN A 549 -19.22 1.09 13.82
C ASN A 549 -20.15 2.30 13.61
N GLN A 550 -20.47 3.03 14.70
CA GLN A 550 -21.24 4.29 14.59
C GLN A 550 -20.49 5.40 13.85
N MET A 551 -19.17 5.32 13.83
CA MET A 551 -18.30 6.36 13.25
C MET A 551 -17.97 6.09 11.78
N VAL A 552 -18.03 4.82 11.32
CA VAL A 552 -17.65 4.44 9.96
C VAL A 552 -18.47 5.20 8.91
N GLY A 553 -17.78 5.88 7.98
CA GLY A 553 -18.39 6.58 6.86
C GLY A 553 -19.16 7.86 7.23
N ARG A 554 -19.03 8.35 8.47
CA ARG A 554 -19.71 9.57 8.95
C ARG A 554 -18.94 10.84 8.52
N VAL A 555 -18.80 11.02 7.20
CA VAL A 555 -18.12 12.19 6.60
C VAL A 555 -18.78 13.53 6.95
N ASP A 556 -20.03 13.52 7.43
CA ASP A 556 -20.72 14.69 8.01
C ASP A 556 -20.00 15.27 9.24
N LYS A 557 -19.09 14.49 9.85
CA LYS A 557 -18.24 14.91 10.97
C LYS A 557 -16.86 15.42 10.53
N LEU A 558 -16.63 15.52 9.23
CA LEU A 558 -15.41 16.09 8.64
C LEU A 558 -15.72 17.41 7.93
N LYS A 559 -14.81 18.34 8.02
CA LYS A 559 -14.86 19.63 7.30
C LYS A 559 -13.50 19.91 6.67
N GLN A 560 -13.51 20.55 5.50
CA GLN A 560 -12.30 21.10 4.95
C GLN A 560 -11.88 22.33 5.77
N ARG A 561 -10.62 22.37 6.18
CA ARG A 561 -10.04 23.52 6.89
C ARG A 561 -10.06 24.78 6.02
N LYS A 562 -10.34 25.92 6.64
CA LYS A 562 -10.36 27.24 5.99
C LYS A 562 -9.13 28.10 6.32
N ASP A 563 -8.39 27.70 7.36
CA ASP A 563 -7.22 28.41 7.90
C ASP A 563 -5.88 27.98 7.28
N ILE A 564 -5.92 27.34 6.12
CA ILE A 564 -4.73 26.89 5.39
C ILE A 564 -3.96 28.11 4.89
N ASP A 565 -2.73 28.28 5.35
CA ASP A 565 -1.87 29.39 4.95
C ASP A 565 -0.97 29.03 3.75
N HIS A 566 -1.60 28.56 2.69
CA HIS A 566 -0.96 28.29 1.41
C HIS A 566 -1.88 28.66 0.26
N TRP A 567 -1.41 29.52 -0.63
CA TRP A 567 -2.26 30.14 -1.67
C TRP A 567 -2.89 29.13 -2.64
N LYS A 568 -2.20 28.03 -2.99
CA LYS A 568 -2.78 26.91 -3.76
C LYS A 568 -3.68 26.04 -2.87
N GLY A 569 -3.29 25.80 -1.62
CA GLY A 569 -4.04 24.97 -0.67
C GLY A 569 -5.44 25.51 -0.37
N LYS A 570 -5.59 26.84 -0.33
CA LYS A 570 -6.89 27.51 -0.16
C LYS A 570 -7.88 27.24 -1.31
N LYS A 571 -7.39 26.81 -2.47
CA LYS A 571 -8.20 26.55 -3.67
C LYS A 571 -8.62 25.11 -3.81
N LEU A 572 -8.08 24.20 -3.01
CA LEU A 572 -8.43 22.78 -3.10
C LEU A 572 -9.91 22.57 -2.79
N ASP A 573 -10.55 21.71 -3.55
CA ASP A 573 -11.93 21.26 -3.35
C ASP A 573 -11.95 19.77 -3.02
N LEU A 574 -12.30 19.45 -1.77
CA LEU A 574 -12.38 18.09 -1.22
C LEU A 574 -13.83 17.57 -1.21
N SER A 575 -14.78 18.28 -1.79
CA SER A 575 -16.22 17.96 -1.72
C SER A 575 -16.54 16.56 -2.23
N LYS A 576 -15.89 16.09 -3.29
CA LYS A 576 -16.08 14.73 -3.84
C LYS A 576 -15.63 13.65 -2.87
N MET A 577 -14.54 13.89 -2.15
CA MET A 577 -14.04 12.96 -1.11
C MET A 577 -14.97 12.93 0.11
N LEU A 578 -15.58 14.05 0.45
CA LEU A 578 -16.50 14.19 1.57
C LEU A 578 -17.97 13.91 1.21
N TYR A 579 -18.23 13.40 0.02
CA TYR A 579 -19.57 13.02 -0.42
C TYR A 579 -20.05 11.78 0.34
N ALA A 580 -21.26 11.88 0.94
CA ALA A 580 -21.92 10.76 1.57
C ALA A 580 -23.00 10.20 0.62
N PRO A 581 -22.83 9.01 0.05
CA PRO A 581 -23.85 8.40 -0.79
C PRO A 581 -25.11 8.04 0.04
N LYS A 582 -26.26 8.04 -0.62
CA LYS A 582 -27.47 7.49 -0.03
C LYS A 582 -27.32 5.97 0.02
N GLY A 583 -27.31 5.40 1.22
CA GLY A 583 -27.27 3.96 1.40
C GLY A 583 -28.54 3.26 0.88
N ILE A 584 -28.42 1.99 0.58
CA ILE A 584 -29.56 1.12 0.24
C ILE A 584 -30.26 0.71 1.55
N PRO A 585 -31.60 0.80 1.66
CA PRO A 585 -32.31 0.36 2.84
C PRO A 585 -31.93 -1.07 3.26
N ASN A 586 -31.80 -1.31 4.56
CA ASN A 586 -31.41 -2.58 5.17
C ASN A 586 -29.94 -3.01 5.02
N TYR A 587 -29.07 -2.14 4.52
CA TYR A 587 -27.63 -2.36 4.51
C TYR A 587 -26.92 -1.31 5.36
N GLU A 588 -25.99 -1.77 6.21
CA GLU A 588 -25.19 -0.89 7.06
C GLU A 588 -24.00 -0.29 6.29
N ASN A 589 -23.48 0.81 6.80
CA ASN A 589 -22.29 1.47 6.24
C ASN A 589 -20.97 0.84 6.72
N TYR A 590 -21.04 -0.29 7.42
CA TYR A 590 -19.92 -1.08 7.94
C TYR A 590 -20.21 -2.57 7.76
N CYS A 591 -19.20 -3.41 7.94
CA CYS A 591 -19.32 -4.86 7.76
C CYS A 591 -20.08 -5.50 8.95
N ASN A 592 -21.20 -6.15 8.67
CA ASN A 592 -22.01 -6.89 9.66
C ASN A 592 -22.56 -8.22 9.13
N ILE A 593 -22.20 -8.58 7.88
CA ILE A 593 -22.63 -9.82 7.22
C ILE A 593 -21.39 -10.65 6.92
N SER A 594 -21.35 -11.88 7.41
CA SER A 594 -20.27 -12.83 7.11
C SER A 594 -20.39 -13.34 5.68
N GLN A 595 -19.26 -13.55 5.01
CA GLN A 595 -19.20 -14.17 3.70
C GLN A 595 -19.45 -15.70 3.84
N ASP A 596 -20.37 -16.21 3.04
CA ASP A 596 -20.64 -17.65 2.92
C ASP A 596 -19.88 -18.21 1.73
N HIS A 597 -18.95 -19.11 1.96
CA HIS A 597 -18.10 -19.75 0.95
C HIS A 597 -18.64 -21.11 0.52
N GLU A 598 -19.77 -21.57 1.05
CA GLU A 598 -20.43 -22.84 0.71
C GLU A 598 -19.49 -24.05 0.83
N LEU A 599 -18.55 -24.01 1.79
CA LEU A 599 -17.52 -25.05 1.95
C LEU A 599 -18.09 -26.42 2.36
N GLU A 600 -19.28 -26.46 2.95
CA GLU A 600 -19.98 -27.68 3.30
C GLU A 600 -20.25 -28.56 2.08
N ASN A 601 -20.36 -27.97 0.88
CA ASN A 601 -20.61 -28.65 -0.37
C ASN A 601 -19.34 -29.24 -0.98
N ALA A 602 -18.13 -28.94 -0.45
CA ALA A 602 -16.88 -29.44 -0.97
C ALA A 602 -16.79 -30.98 -0.92
N LEU A 603 -16.27 -31.57 -2.02
CA LEU A 603 -16.10 -33.03 -2.11
C LEU A 603 -15.17 -33.57 -1.00
N ASP A 604 -14.19 -32.81 -0.60
CA ASP A 604 -13.28 -33.13 0.51
C ASP A 604 -14.00 -33.50 1.80
N ASN A 605 -15.14 -32.86 2.09
CA ASN A 605 -15.93 -33.19 3.28
C ASN A 605 -16.58 -34.58 3.20
N LYS A 606 -16.92 -35.07 1.99
CA LYS A 606 -17.39 -36.45 1.79
C LYS A 606 -16.21 -37.42 1.97
N ILE A 607 -15.06 -37.08 1.40
CA ILE A 607 -13.85 -37.89 1.52
C ILE A 607 -13.42 -38.03 3.00
N LEU A 608 -13.44 -36.92 3.76
CA LEU A 608 -13.07 -36.89 5.18
C LEU A 608 -14.03 -37.68 6.10
N LYS A 609 -15.27 -37.95 5.67
CA LYS A 609 -16.17 -38.84 6.42
C LYS A 609 -15.75 -40.30 6.33
N GLU A 610 -15.08 -40.69 5.26
CA GLU A 610 -14.59 -42.07 5.01
C GLU A 610 -13.12 -42.20 5.37
N LEU A 611 -12.34 -41.12 5.35
CA LEU A 611 -10.91 -41.08 5.63
C LEU A 611 -10.66 -40.64 7.08
N ASP A 612 -10.21 -41.61 7.91
CA ASP A 612 -9.72 -41.25 9.26
C ASP A 612 -8.31 -40.67 9.17
N VAL A 613 -8.22 -39.36 9.17
CA VAL A 613 -6.95 -38.61 9.04
C VAL A 613 -5.97 -38.95 10.18
N ASN A 614 -6.45 -39.29 11.38
CA ASN A 614 -5.62 -39.58 12.54
C ASN A 614 -4.92 -40.93 12.41
N SER A 615 -5.45 -41.87 11.62
CA SER A 615 -4.90 -43.22 11.44
C SER A 615 -4.02 -43.34 10.21
N LEU A 616 -3.79 -42.28 9.43
CA LEU A 616 -3.06 -42.36 8.17
C LEU A 616 -1.58 -42.80 8.28
N LYS A 617 -0.96 -42.68 9.46
CA LYS A 617 0.39 -43.19 9.70
C LYS A 617 0.45 -44.73 9.71
N ASP A 618 -0.63 -45.33 10.14
CA ASP A 618 -0.65 -46.77 10.47
C ASP A 618 -1.49 -47.61 9.50
N LYS A 619 -2.38 -46.95 8.73
CA LYS A 619 -3.35 -47.66 7.88
C LYS A 619 -3.45 -47.05 6.49
N LYS A 620 -3.19 -47.92 5.47
CA LYS A 620 -3.45 -47.52 4.06
C LYS A 620 -4.95 -47.63 3.76
N SER A 621 -5.50 -46.55 3.17
CA SER A 621 -6.87 -46.51 2.71
C SER A 621 -6.90 -46.25 1.20
N LYS A 622 -7.79 -46.91 0.47
CA LYS A 622 -8.04 -46.67 -0.95
C LYS A 622 -9.51 -46.27 -1.10
N LEU A 623 -9.77 -45.05 -1.50
CA LEU A 623 -11.09 -44.50 -1.71
C LEU A 623 -11.24 -44.08 -3.16
N ASN A 624 -12.45 -44.21 -3.72
CA ASN A 624 -12.77 -43.79 -5.09
C ASN A 624 -14.01 -42.90 -5.04
N PHE A 625 -13.94 -41.71 -5.65
CA PHE A 625 -15.03 -40.77 -5.76
C PHE A 625 -15.18 -40.28 -7.21
N GLU A 626 -16.40 -40.08 -7.63
CA GLU A 626 -16.67 -39.40 -8.90
C GLU A 626 -16.46 -37.89 -8.73
N ILE A 627 -15.80 -37.28 -9.70
CA ILE A 627 -15.53 -35.83 -9.75
C ILE A 627 -16.08 -35.25 -11.05
N ASN A 628 -16.44 -33.97 -11.00
CA ASN A 628 -16.85 -33.21 -12.15
C ASN A 628 -16.31 -31.78 -12.07
N ASN A 629 -16.61 -30.93 -13.04
CA ASN A 629 -16.07 -29.58 -13.17
C ASN A 629 -16.49 -28.61 -12.05
N VAL A 630 -17.48 -28.93 -11.24
CA VAL A 630 -17.86 -28.12 -10.06
C VAL A 630 -17.09 -28.53 -8.79
N ASN A 631 -16.37 -29.65 -8.80
CA ASN A 631 -15.56 -30.10 -7.67
C ASN A 631 -14.18 -29.45 -7.76
N ARG A 632 -14.13 -28.21 -7.27
CA ARG A 632 -12.92 -27.39 -7.30
C ARG A 632 -12.05 -27.62 -6.08
N THR A 633 -10.74 -27.48 -6.26
CA THR A 633 -9.72 -27.51 -5.17
C THR A 633 -9.79 -28.79 -4.33
N VAL A 634 -10.13 -29.92 -4.96
CA VAL A 634 -10.19 -31.22 -4.27
C VAL A 634 -8.83 -31.56 -3.68
N GLY A 635 -8.83 -31.96 -2.42
CA GLY A 635 -7.62 -32.26 -1.65
C GLY A 635 -7.12 -31.12 -0.75
N ALA A 636 -7.56 -29.87 -0.96
CA ALA A 636 -7.08 -28.73 -0.17
C ALA A 636 -7.52 -28.80 1.30
N ILE A 637 -8.79 -29.13 1.57
CA ILE A 637 -9.30 -29.30 2.94
C ILE A 637 -8.61 -30.51 3.60
N ILE A 638 -8.41 -31.59 2.84
CA ILE A 638 -7.72 -32.80 3.32
C ILE A 638 -6.27 -32.47 3.68
N SER A 639 -5.53 -31.83 2.78
CA SER A 639 -4.14 -31.40 3.02
C SER A 639 -4.05 -30.47 4.23
N GLY A 640 -4.97 -29.52 4.36
CA GLY A 640 -5.05 -28.64 5.51
C GLY A 640 -5.24 -29.39 6.84
N ASN A 641 -6.10 -30.41 6.87
CA ASN A 641 -6.33 -31.24 8.06
C ASN A 641 -5.11 -32.12 8.38
N ILE A 642 -4.51 -32.75 7.36
CA ILE A 642 -3.28 -33.53 7.53
C ILE A 642 -2.17 -32.68 8.12
N THR A 643 -1.94 -31.50 7.55
CA THR A 643 -0.87 -30.60 8.02
C THR A 643 -1.10 -30.08 9.45
N LYS A 644 -2.35 -29.84 9.86
CA LYS A 644 -2.67 -29.48 11.25
C LYS A 644 -2.30 -30.58 12.26
N ILE A 645 -2.40 -31.85 11.86
CA ILE A 645 -2.12 -33.02 12.72
C ILE A 645 -0.64 -33.39 12.68
N TYR A 646 -0.04 -33.42 11.50
CA TYR A 646 1.28 -33.98 11.26
C TYR A 646 2.40 -32.97 10.98
N GLY A 647 2.07 -31.68 10.89
CA GLY A 647 3.03 -30.60 10.59
C GLY A 647 3.49 -30.60 9.14
N GLU A 648 4.61 -29.89 8.85
CA GLU A 648 5.16 -29.72 7.50
C GLU A 648 5.62 -31.04 6.88
N ASN A 649 6.13 -31.99 7.70
CA ASN A 649 6.59 -33.29 7.22
C ASN A 649 5.45 -34.21 6.75
N GLY A 650 4.21 -33.88 7.06
CA GLY A 650 3.05 -34.64 6.62
C GLY A 650 3.03 -36.09 7.06
N ILE A 651 2.43 -36.92 6.24
CA ILE A 651 2.36 -38.39 6.43
C ILE A 651 3.44 -39.10 5.59
N PRO A 652 3.79 -40.39 5.89
CA PRO A 652 4.73 -41.16 5.09
C PRO A 652 4.34 -41.21 3.61
N GLN A 653 5.35 -41.38 2.74
CA GLN A 653 5.36 -41.16 1.28
C GLN A 653 4.30 -41.87 0.41
N ASP A 654 3.40 -42.64 0.98
CA ASP A 654 2.48 -43.52 0.24
C ASP A 654 1.06 -42.97 0.02
N LEU A 655 0.77 -41.73 0.39
CA LEU A 655 -0.53 -41.11 0.11
C LEU A 655 -0.48 -40.36 -1.22
N SER A 656 -1.34 -40.76 -2.14
CA SER A 656 -1.50 -40.09 -3.43
C SER A 656 -2.98 -39.83 -3.70
N LEU A 657 -3.31 -38.61 -4.08
CA LEU A 657 -4.59 -38.25 -4.69
C LEU A 657 -4.38 -38.26 -6.20
N ILE A 658 -4.97 -39.20 -6.89
CA ILE A 658 -4.87 -39.29 -8.35
C ILE A 658 -6.28 -39.07 -8.92
N PRO A 659 -6.56 -37.92 -9.56
CA PRO A 659 -7.75 -37.79 -10.34
C PRO A 659 -7.61 -38.66 -11.60
N ILE A 660 -8.53 -39.59 -11.77
CA ILE A 660 -8.64 -40.42 -12.97
C ILE A 660 -9.76 -39.81 -13.79
N SER A 661 -9.41 -39.11 -14.86
CA SER A 661 -10.38 -38.65 -15.87
C SER A 661 -10.51 -39.68 -16.99
N GLU A 662 -11.72 -39.81 -17.56
CA GLU A 662 -11.89 -40.64 -18.74
C GLU A 662 -11.07 -40.13 -19.94
N PRO A 663 -10.62 -41.01 -20.87
CA PRO A 663 -9.51 -40.80 -21.80
C PRO A 663 -9.75 -39.81 -22.94
N THR A 664 -10.70 -38.91 -22.84
CA THR A 664 -10.98 -37.93 -23.91
C THR A 664 -10.24 -36.60 -23.79
N ARG A 665 -9.59 -36.29 -22.66
CA ARG A 665 -8.62 -35.17 -22.51
C ARG A 665 -7.62 -35.48 -21.42
N PRO A 666 -6.32 -35.59 -21.70
CA PRO A 666 -5.29 -35.76 -20.69
C PRO A 666 -4.93 -34.41 -20.07
N GLU A 667 -5.61 -34.02 -19.01
CA GLU A 667 -5.12 -32.98 -18.13
C GLU A 667 -4.45 -33.63 -16.93
N ARG A 668 -3.12 -33.70 -16.97
CA ARG A 668 -2.30 -34.15 -15.84
C ARG A 668 -2.15 -33.00 -14.86
N ILE A 669 -2.82 -33.06 -13.73
CA ILE A 669 -2.50 -32.22 -12.57
C ILE A 669 -1.59 -33.04 -11.67
N TRP A 670 -0.32 -32.64 -11.62
CA TRP A 670 0.61 -33.13 -10.61
C TRP A 670 0.46 -32.23 -9.38
N VAL A 671 0.08 -32.82 -8.26
CA VAL A 671 0.23 -32.22 -6.93
C VAL A 671 1.38 -32.97 -6.27
N GLY A 672 2.55 -32.32 -6.27
CA GLY A 672 3.71 -32.76 -5.50
C GLY A 672 3.77 -32.08 -4.17
#